data_67f9f86e07d9015de92764d4eed5c6e4
#
_entry.id   67f9f86e07d9015de92764d4eed5c6e4
#
_cell.length_a   1.000
_cell.length_b   1.000
_cell.length_c   1.000
_cell.angle_alpha   90.00
_cell.angle_beta   90.00
_cell.angle_gamma   90.00
#
_symmetry.space_group_name_H-M   'P 1'
#
loop_
_entity.id
_entity.type
_entity.pdbx_description
1 polymer ?
#
loop_
_entity_poly.entity_id
_entity_poly.type
_entity_poly.pdbx_seq_one_letter_code
_entity_poly.pdbx_strand_id
1 'polypeptide(L)'
;MRRKKDRSNGITALYERLSRDDDNAGESNSIVHQKQMLEDYAMKHGFTNLVHFTDDGWSGATFDRPSWNRLVEGVKNGEITACICKDMSRIGRDHLQVGFFTDILFREKEVRFIAINNGIDSDRQETSEFAPFLNIMNEWFVRDTSKKIKAVLKSRGSSGNAHTSNIPPYGYLKDPENPDHWIIDEEAAEVVRRIYRMTIEGKGPYQIARELSEEKIERPSYYLGKKGLGNHASNYDKENPYMWRGNQVTTLIARPEYIGKTVNFRTFKNSYKDKKTKRADKEDWVVFDDTQEPIVDEETWLLAQKLRQNVRKADPMGEPNVLTGKIYCADCGAPMYNHRQRKGRERIYYTAKGEKRTSYSNPADCYECSTYNLAYQKYDRHCTCHHISTKALKSIILKTIQETCHYVSLNEREFVYSLQEESAMKDIAVSETVKNRIERNQKRVHELDMLIRKIYEDNVIGRLPDRLFQSMLTDYENEQNELNKIIETDTADMQRIIGGQNNVERFLKLVKKYENITELTPAMINEFIDKILVHESQGKGADRTTEVEIYLNYVGQFQVPVEQHEPTEEERIAAEKEAERLRRKRESNRKYMKKIREKSKEFAEHERIAEEKSSDSNVCVEQNATSKSNRQKVKGEKIA
;
A
#
# COMPACT_ATOMS: atom_id res chain seq x y z
N MET A 1 56.27 36.56 16.43
CA MET A 1 56.80 35.39 15.68
C MET A 1 56.39 34.13 16.43
N ARG A 2 55.39 33.39 15.96
CA ARG A 2 55.07 32.06 16.50
C ARG A 2 56.17 31.08 16.01
N ARG A 3 56.80 30.34 16.93
CA ARG A 3 57.76 29.29 16.59
C ARG A 3 57.05 28.27 15.71
N LYS A 4 57.55 28.05 14.46
CA LYS A 4 57.09 26.94 13.62
C LYS A 4 57.38 25.66 14.38
N LYS A 5 56.34 24.87 14.66
CA LYS A 5 56.46 23.53 15.24
C LYS A 5 57.28 22.66 14.27
N ASP A 6 58.22 21.90 14.79
CA ASP A 6 59.02 21.00 13.98
C ASP A 6 58.11 19.91 13.42
N ARG A 7 57.82 19.96 12.10
CA ARG A 7 56.90 19.07 11.40
C ARG A 7 57.60 17.78 10.89
N SER A 8 58.88 17.59 11.24
CA SER A 8 59.72 16.52 10.70
C SER A 8 59.33 15.10 11.10
N ASN A 9 58.59 14.93 12.20
CA ASN A 9 58.20 13.61 12.74
C ASN A 9 56.69 13.25 12.55
N GLY A 10 55.89 14.06 11.92
CA GLY A 10 54.47 13.80 11.71
C GLY A 10 54.15 13.05 10.41
N ILE A 11 52.99 12.43 10.34
CA ILE A 11 52.48 11.76 9.15
C ILE A 11 52.11 12.78 8.08
N THR A 12 52.55 12.56 6.84
CA THR A 12 52.02 13.24 5.65
C THR A 12 50.97 12.36 5.01
N ALA A 13 49.70 12.75 5.15
CA ALA A 13 48.56 12.05 4.57
C ALA A 13 48.41 12.35 3.08
N LEU A 14 48.46 11.31 2.25
CA LEU A 14 48.13 11.36 0.82
C LEU A 14 46.71 10.88 0.65
N TYR A 15 45.80 11.78 0.20
CA TYR A 15 44.38 11.46 0.11
C TYR A 15 43.91 11.28 -1.32
N GLU A 16 43.39 10.09 -1.63
CA GLU A 16 42.86 9.71 -2.93
C GLU A 16 41.36 9.34 -2.84
N ARG A 17 40.59 9.72 -3.85
CA ARG A 17 39.17 9.35 -3.96
C ARG A 17 38.73 9.24 -5.41
N LEU A 18 37.96 8.18 -5.68
CA LEU A 18 37.24 8.01 -6.93
C LEU A 18 35.76 7.71 -6.66
N SER A 19 34.85 8.10 -7.56
CA SER A 19 33.41 7.78 -7.45
C SER A 19 33.08 6.53 -8.27
N ARG A 20 32.02 5.80 -7.90
CA ARG A 20 31.58 4.55 -8.55
C ARG A 20 31.26 4.66 -10.04
N ASP A 21 31.07 5.86 -10.57
CA ASP A 21 30.69 6.07 -11.96
C ASP A 21 31.84 5.87 -12.96
N ASP A 22 33.06 5.63 -12.45
CA ASP A 22 34.29 5.45 -13.26
C ASP A 22 34.77 3.98 -13.26
N ASP A 23 33.97 2.99 -12.80
CA ASP A 23 34.37 1.59 -12.62
C ASP A 23 34.41 0.79 -13.92
N ASN A 24 35.63 0.54 -14.39
CA ASN A 24 35.97 -0.67 -15.12
C ASN A 24 37.00 -1.48 -14.29
N ALA A 25 36.63 -2.70 -13.96
CA ALA A 25 37.29 -3.79 -13.25
C ALA A 25 38.76 -3.59 -12.79
N GLY A 26 38.95 -3.58 -11.47
CA GLY A 26 40.25 -3.55 -10.79
C GLY A 26 40.43 -2.27 -9.97
N GLU A 27 41.50 -2.18 -9.13
CA GLU A 27 41.90 -0.88 -8.56
C GLU A 27 42.00 0.09 -9.73
N SER A 28 41.10 1.07 -9.75
CA SER A 28 40.95 1.95 -10.89
C SER A 28 42.30 2.53 -11.27
N ASN A 29 42.71 2.39 -12.52
CA ASN A 29 43.95 3.02 -13.04
C ASN A 29 44.06 4.48 -12.60
N SER A 30 42.95 5.14 -12.35
CA SER A 30 42.88 6.51 -11.83
C SER A 30 43.34 6.63 -10.37
N ILE A 31 43.09 5.67 -9.49
CA ILE A 31 43.60 5.67 -8.09
C ILE A 31 45.11 5.43 -8.09
N VAL A 32 45.59 4.46 -8.87
CA VAL A 32 47.03 4.18 -9.01
C VAL A 32 47.76 5.42 -9.50
N HIS A 33 47.28 6.10 -10.52
CA HIS A 33 47.86 7.36 -10.99
C HIS A 33 47.80 8.48 -9.96
N GLN A 34 46.73 8.57 -9.16
CA GLN A 34 46.64 9.55 -8.07
C GLN A 34 47.72 9.26 -7.02
N LYS A 35 47.90 8.02 -6.57
CA LYS A 35 48.92 7.61 -5.60
C LYS A 35 50.31 8.01 -6.07
N GLN A 36 50.67 7.59 -7.28
CA GLN A 36 51.97 7.91 -7.86
C GLN A 36 52.23 9.42 -7.95
N MET A 37 51.25 10.19 -8.45
CA MET A 37 51.32 11.65 -8.53
C MET A 37 51.55 12.31 -7.16
N LEU A 38 50.85 11.83 -6.12
CA LEU A 38 50.94 12.39 -4.77
C LEU A 38 52.30 12.03 -4.14
N GLU A 39 52.77 10.80 -4.31
CA GLU A 39 54.12 10.37 -3.87
C GLU A 39 55.23 11.18 -4.53
N ASP A 40 55.22 11.31 -5.86
CA ASP A 40 56.19 12.08 -6.62
C ASP A 40 56.24 13.54 -6.16
N TYR A 41 55.07 14.15 -5.95
CA TYR A 41 54.97 15.50 -5.43
C TYR A 41 55.54 15.61 -4.01
N ALA A 42 55.17 14.69 -3.12
CA ALA A 42 55.62 14.69 -1.73
C ALA A 42 57.13 14.51 -1.62
N MET A 43 57.72 13.57 -2.36
CA MET A 43 59.16 13.34 -2.41
C MET A 43 59.92 14.56 -2.95
N LYS A 44 59.42 15.16 -4.05
CA LYS A 44 60.03 16.34 -4.67
C LYS A 44 60.06 17.55 -3.74
N HIS A 45 59.09 17.66 -2.83
CA HIS A 45 58.96 18.77 -1.90
C HIS A 45 59.45 18.46 -0.47
N GLY A 46 60.12 17.31 -0.29
CA GLY A 46 60.78 16.94 0.95
C GLY A 46 59.84 16.49 2.08
N PHE A 47 58.66 16.03 1.75
CA PHE A 47 57.77 15.42 2.74
C PHE A 47 58.25 14.00 3.08
N THR A 48 58.15 13.68 4.36
CA THR A 48 58.55 12.36 4.91
C THR A 48 57.35 11.69 5.56
N ASN A 49 57.44 10.41 5.91
CA ASN A 49 56.41 9.62 6.58
C ASN A 49 55.07 9.65 5.82
N LEU A 50 55.10 9.23 4.54
CA LEU A 50 53.97 9.23 3.65
C LEU A 50 53.00 8.08 3.97
N VAL A 51 51.73 8.37 4.15
CA VAL A 51 50.66 7.38 4.40
C VAL A 51 49.49 7.66 3.48
N HIS A 52 49.04 6.64 2.72
CA HIS A 52 47.90 6.74 1.83
C HIS A 52 46.58 6.54 2.57
N PHE A 53 45.61 7.41 2.27
CA PHE A 53 44.24 7.37 2.70
C PHE A 53 43.32 7.31 1.47
N THR A 54 42.91 6.10 1.10
CA THR A 54 42.18 5.86 -0.15
C THR A 54 40.73 5.53 0.13
N ASP A 55 39.81 6.27 -0.50
CA ASP A 55 38.36 6.02 -0.52
C ASP A 55 37.92 5.77 -1.97
N ASP A 56 38.07 4.52 -2.46
CA ASP A 56 37.64 4.11 -3.79
C ASP A 56 36.17 3.78 -3.79
N GLY A 57 35.42 4.16 -4.85
CA GLY A 57 33.98 3.96 -4.96
C GLY A 57 33.13 4.88 -4.07
N TRP A 58 33.70 5.93 -3.45
CA TRP A 58 32.94 6.84 -2.56
C TRP A 58 32.63 8.18 -3.21
N SER A 59 31.35 8.62 -3.07
CA SER A 59 30.91 9.91 -3.58
C SER A 59 31.55 11.09 -2.86
N GLY A 60 31.91 12.16 -3.60
CA GLY A 60 32.35 13.43 -3.02
C GLY A 60 31.25 14.26 -2.32
N ALA A 61 30.00 13.84 -2.39
CA ALA A 61 28.86 14.55 -1.80
C ALA A 61 28.70 14.32 -0.28
N THR A 62 29.34 13.28 0.27
CA THR A 62 29.28 12.95 1.70
C THR A 62 30.71 12.87 2.25
N PHE A 63 30.89 13.19 3.55
CA PHE A 63 32.16 13.07 4.27
C PHE A 63 32.20 11.83 5.18
N ASP A 64 31.17 11.01 5.19
CA ASP A 64 31.15 9.75 5.90
C ASP A 64 31.81 8.66 5.05
N ARG A 65 33.15 8.65 5.09
CA ARG A 65 34.03 7.78 4.32
C ARG A 65 35.08 7.19 5.25
N PRO A 66 35.41 5.88 5.16
CA PRO A 66 36.27 5.21 6.12
C PRO A 66 37.67 5.81 6.23
N SER A 67 38.34 6.05 5.08
CA SER A 67 39.69 6.58 5.09
C SER A 67 39.73 8.06 5.42
N TRP A 68 38.72 8.83 4.98
CA TRP A 68 38.58 10.22 5.39
C TRP A 68 38.37 10.37 6.90
N ASN A 69 37.51 9.54 7.51
CA ASN A 69 37.25 9.57 8.94
C ASN A 69 38.53 9.27 9.74
N ARG A 70 39.32 8.26 9.32
CA ARG A 70 40.65 7.95 9.92
C ARG A 70 41.64 9.11 9.77
N LEU A 71 41.65 9.77 8.61
CA LEU A 71 42.49 10.96 8.39
C LEU A 71 42.08 12.09 9.34
N VAL A 72 40.80 12.39 9.45
CA VAL A 72 40.30 13.43 10.34
C VAL A 72 40.59 13.12 11.81
N GLU A 73 40.51 11.86 12.22
CA GLU A 73 40.86 11.42 13.56
C GLU A 73 42.36 11.60 13.83
N GLY A 74 43.26 11.20 12.90
CA GLY A 74 44.67 11.45 13.00
C GLY A 74 45.04 12.94 13.05
N VAL A 75 44.32 13.79 12.35
CA VAL A 75 44.45 15.26 12.46
C VAL A 75 44.05 15.75 13.86
N LYS A 76 42.93 15.27 14.40
CA LYS A 76 42.49 15.65 15.75
C LYS A 76 43.45 15.22 16.83
N ASN A 77 44.08 14.05 16.68
CA ASN A 77 45.07 13.49 17.59
C ASN A 77 46.45 14.18 17.43
N GLY A 78 46.65 14.97 16.36
CA GLY A 78 47.91 15.65 16.12
C GLY A 78 49.00 14.75 15.49
N GLU A 79 48.66 13.59 14.95
CA GLU A 79 49.52 12.63 14.28
C GLU A 79 49.85 13.07 12.85
N ILE A 80 48.89 13.68 12.17
CA ILE A 80 49.00 14.17 10.79
C ILE A 80 49.40 15.64 10.80
N THR A 81 50.47 15.95 10.10
CA THR A 81 51.05 17.31 9.99
C THR A 81 50.84 17.94 8.62
N ALA A 82 50.62 17.11 7.59
CA ALA A 82 50.33 17.56 6.23
C ALA A 82 49.28 16.67 5.59
N CYS A 83 48.40 17.25 4.74
CA CYS A 83 47.44 16.52 3.91
C CYS A 83 47.58 16.99 2.47
N ILE A 84 47.90 16.07 1.55
CA ILE A 84 48.10 16.34 0.13
C ILE A 84 47.02 15.59 -0.66
N CYS A 85 46.35 16.27 -1.57
CA CYS A 85 45.40 15.67 -2.51
C CYS A 85 45.64 16.20 -3.93
N LYS A 86 45.11 15.49 -4.94
CA LYS A 86 45.21 15.88 -6.33
C LYS A 86 44.53 17.22 -6.59
N ASP A 87 43.27 17.37 -6.16
CA ASP A 87 42.47 18.59 -6.29
C ASP A 87 41.42 18.67 -5.17
N MET A 88 40.83 19.85 -4.97
CA MET A 88 39.80 20.10 -3.94
C MET A 88 38.58 19.19 -4.05
N SER A 89 38.25 18.74 -5.26
CA SER A 89 37.09 17.87 -5.44
C SER A 89 37.29 16.47 -4.84
N ARG A 90 38.54 16.05 -4.59
CA ARG A 90 38.85 14.81 -3.88
C ARG A 90 38.46 14.89 -2.42
N ILE A 91 38.66 16.03 -1.78
CA ILE A 91 38.15 16.26 -0.40
C ILE A 91 36.63 16.18 -0.35
N GLY A 92 35.93 16.92 -1.20
CA GLY A 92 34.49 16.91 -1.23
C GLY A 92 33.90 17.89 -2.23
N ARG A 93 32.58 17.77 -2.42
CA ARG A 93 31.78 18.64 -3.30
C ARG A 93 30.88 19.61 -2.52
N ASP A 94 30.87 19.53 -1.18
CA ASP A 94 30.14 20.45 -0.30
C ASP A 94 31.11 21.51 0.23
N HIS A 95 30.99 22.73 -0.27
CA HIS A 95 31.90 23.82 0.04
C HIS A 95 31.93 24.19 1.52
N LEU A 96 30.78 24.08 2.24
CA LEU A 96 30.75 24.36 3.67
C LEU A 96 31.55 23.36 4.48
N GLN A 97 31.41 22.06 4.15
CA GLN A 97 32.14 21.00 4.83
C GLN A 97 33.62 21.00 4.43
N VAL A 98 33.93 21.21 3.15
CA VAL A 98 35.33 21.36 2.71
C VAL A 98 36.01 22.52 3.44
N GLY A 99 35.37 23.71 3.46
CA GLY A 99 35.85 24.86 4.17
C GLY A 99 36.00 24.63 5.69
N PHE A 100 35.08 23.90 6.32
CA PHE A 100 35.22 23.53 7.72
C PHE A 100 36.50 22.71 7.96
N PHE A 101 36.82 21.75 7.10
CA PHE A 101 38.03 20.93 7.26
C PHE A 101 39.28 21.69 6.92
N THR A 102 39.32 22.43 5.79
CA THR A 102 40.56 23.09 5.31
C THR A 102 40.86 24.39 6.06
N ASP A 103 39.84 25.22 6.32
CA ASP A 103 40.01 26.59 6.83
C ASP A 103 39.88 26.67 8.36
N ILE A 104 39.15 25.70 8.98
CA ILE A 104 38.98 25.66 10.43
C ILE A 104 39.81 24.55 11.04
N LEU A 105 39.49 23.26 10.78
CA LEU A 105 40.09 22.13 11.48
C LEU A 105 41.57 22.00 11.20
N PHE A 106 41.98 21.99 9.92
CA PHE A 106 43.40 21.82 9.56
C PHE A 106 44.23 23.03 10.00
N ARG A 107 43.65 24.22 9.92
CA ARG A 107 44.30 25.45 10.40
C ARG A 107 44.41 25.49 11.93
N GLU A 108 43.38 25.06 12.67
CA GLU A 108 43.43 24.97 14.14
C GLU A 108 44.50 23.98 14.60
N LYS A 109 44.61 22.84 13.91
CA LYS A 109 45.59 21.79 14.21
C LYS A 109 46.95 22.00 13.56
N GLU A 110 47.17 23.12 12.89
CA GLU A 110 48.40 23.48 12.18
C GLU A 110 48.83 22.44 11.10
N VAL A 111 47.85 21.75 10.47
CA VAL A 111 48.08 20.79 9.37
C VAL A 111 48.20 21.58 8.08
N ARG A 112 49.31 21.36 7.33
CA ARG A 112 49.52 21.95 6.00
C ARG A 112 48.64 21.21 4.98
N PHE A 113 47.80 21.94 4.29
CA PHE A 113 46.90 21.40 3.25
C PHE A 113 47.37 21.81 1.86
N ILE A 114 47.50 20.83 0.94
CA ILE A 114 47.96 21.05 -0.43
C ILE A 114 47.01 20.35 -1.42
N ALA A 115 46.46 21.12 -2.39
CA ALA A 115 45.76 20.60 -3.54
C ALA A 115 46.53 20.91 -4.84
N ILE A 116 47.19 19.88 -5.39
CA ILE A 116 48.25 20.05 -6.41
C ILE A 116 47.71 20.77 -7.65
N ASN A 117 46.66 20.23 -8.28
CA ASN A 117 46.09 20.76 -9.53
C ASN A 117 45.43 22.14 -9.36
N ASN A 118 44.99 22.48 -8.15
CA ASN A 118 44.44 23.81 -7.87
C ASN A 118 45.49 24.84 -7.48
N GLY A 119 46.76 24.43 -7.32
CA GLY A 119 47.85 25.29 -6.85
C GLY A 119 47.64 25.79 -5.41
N ILE A 120 46.83 25.14 -4.61
CA ILE A 120 46.52 25.53 -3.23
C ILE A 120 47.57 24.94 -2.30
N ASP A 121 48.12 25.81 -1.46
CA ASP A 121 49.05 25.45 -0.39
C ASP A 121 48.79 26.37 0.80
N SER A 122 48.31 25.82 1.91
CA SER A 122 47.89 26.59 3.09
C SER A 122 49.06 27.35 3.78
N ASP A 123 50.32 26.96 3.50
CA ASP A 123 51.49 27.72 3.98
C ASP A 123 51.84 28.93 3.09
N ARG A 124 51.19 29.08 1.89
CA ARG A 124 51.33 30.21 0.98
C ARG A 124 50.14 31.12 1.07
N GLN A 125 50.32 32.36 1.51
CA GLN A 125 49.27 33.29 1.82
C GLN A 125 48.40 33.68 0.60
N GLU A 126 48.99 33.77 -0.59
CA GLU A 126 48.30 34.14 -1.84
C GLU A 126 47.30 33.10 -2.37
N THR A 127 47.49 31.81 -2.05
CA THR A 127 46.61 30.74 -2.56
C THR A 127 45.40 30.45 -1.65
N SER A 128 45.46 30.89 -0.39
CA SER A 128 44.34 30.68 0.57
C SER A 128 43.13 31.52 0.27
N GLU A 129 43.25 32.67 -0.40
CA GLU A 129 42.13 33.58 -0.69
C GLU A 129 41.23 33.07 -1.82
N PHE A 130 41.73 32.22 -2.75
CA PHE A 130 40.97 31.67 -3.85
C PHE A 130 40.25 30.33 -3.52
N ALA A 131 40.66 29.65 -2.45
CA ALA A 131 40.06 28.36 -2.08
C ALA A 131 38.51 28.41 -1.86
N PRO A 132 37.92 29.41 -1.19
CA PRO A 132 36.49 29.52 -1.06
C PRO A 132 35.76 29.69 -2.40
N PHE A 133 36.38 30.44 -3.35
CA PHE A 133 35.81 30.66 -4.68
C PHE A 133 35.79 29.36 -5.50
N LEU A 134 36.86 28.56 -5.46
CA LEU A 134 36.92 27.25 -6.12
C LEU A 134 35.90 26.27 -5.55
N ASN A 135 35.66 26.29 -4.24
CA ASN A 135 34.62 25.49 -3.60
C ASN A 135 33.20 25.89 -4.08
N ILE A 136 32.93 27.18 -4.19
CA ILE A 136 31.66 27.70 -4.73
C ILE A 136 31.47 27.29 -6.18
N MET A 137 32.50 27.41 -7.01
CA MET A 137 32.50 26.98 -8.40
C MET A 137 32.25 25.48 -8.57
N ASN A 138 32.87 24.63 -7.76
CA ASN A 138 32.64 23.19 -7.77
C ASN A 138 31.21 22.84 -7.39
N GLU A 139 30.65 23.49 -6.36
CA GLU A 139 29.26 23.29 -5.98
C GLU A 139 28.29 23.74 -7.08
N TRP A 140 28.56 24.91 -7.67
CA TRP A 140 27.75 25.45 -8.78
C TRP A 140 27.75 24.47 -9.95
N PHE A 141 28.91 23.94 -10.36
CA PHE A 141 29.03 22.98 -11.45
C PHE A 141 28.19 21.70 -11.21
N VAL A 142 28.29 21.11 -10.01
CA VAL A 142 27.49 19.93 -9.66
C VAL A 142 26.00 20.25 -9.66
N ARG A 143 25.61 21.42 -9.16
CA ARG A 143 24.22 21.90 -9.15
C ARG A 143 23.69 22.12 -10.58
N ASP A 144 24.49 22.72 -11.45
CA ASP A 144 24.13 22.94 -12.86
C ASP A 144 23.99 21.63 -13.61
N THR A 145 24.97 20.72 -13.45
CA THR A 145 24.90 19.37 -14.03
C THR A 145 23.66 18.62 -13.56
N SER A 146 23.35 18.67 -12.26
CA SER A 146 22.12 18.05 -11.73
C SER A 146 20.86 18.64 -12.32
N LYS A 147 20.79 19.97 -12.55
CA LYS A 147 19.66 20.62 -13.22
C LYS A 147 19.52 20.16 -14.67
N LYS A 148 20.63 20.09 -15.41
CA LYS A 148 20.64 19.62 -16.80
C LYS A 148 20.16 18.16 -16.91
N ILE A 149 20.65 17.26 -16.06
CA ILE A 149 20.20 15.86 -16.01
C ILE A 149 18.69 15.79 -15.72
N LYS A 150 18.20 16.54 -14.72
CA LYS A 150 16.77 16.59 -14.40
C LYS A 150 15.92 17.13 -15.59
N ALA A 151 16.40 18.12 -16.31
CA ALA A 151 15.71 18.67 -17.47
C ALA A 151 15.60 17.64 -18.60
N VAL A 152 16.69 16.92 -18.89
CA VAL A 152 16.70 15.84 -19.90
C VAL A 152 15.77 14.71 -19.48
N LEU A 153 15.81 14.25 -18.22
CA LEU A 153 14.92 13.21 -17.71
C LEU A 153 13.45 13.66 -17.76
N LYS A 154 13.17 14.93 -17.45
CA LYS A 154 11.82 15.49 -17.54
C LYS A 154 11.34 15.53 -19.00
N SER A 155 12.17 15.99 -19.93
CA SER A 155 11.85 16.01 -21.35
C SER A 155 11.58 14.60 -21.89
N ARG A 156 12.49 13.63 -21.66
CA ARG A 156 12.30 12.23 -22.08
C ARG A 156 11.05 11.61 -21.44
N GLY A 157 10.87 11.78 -20.14
CA GLY A 157 9.74 11.20 -19.44
C GLY A 157 8.39 11.82 -19.76
N SER A 158 8.37 13.02 -20.38
CA SER A 158 7.13 13.66 -20.86
C SER A 158 6.84 13.37 -22.35
N SER A 159 7.83 12.82 -23.09
CA SER A 159 7.66 12.55 -24.54
C SER A 159 6.90 11.26 -24.87
N GLY A 160 6.62 10.42 -23.88
CA GLY A 160 5.88 9.17 -24.05
C GLY A 160 6.67 7.98 -24.61
N ASN A 161 7.84 8.22 -25.18
CA ASN A 161 8.61 7.18 -25.88
C ASN A 161 9.70 6.52 -25.03
N ALA A 162 9.90 6.95 -23.79
CA ALA A 162 10.97 6.44 -22.97
C ALA A 162 10.57 6.24 -21.51
N HIS A 163 10.95 5.11 -20.97
CA HIS A 163 10.88 4.87 -19.54
C HIS A 163 11.98 5.69 -18.83
N THR A 164 11.62 6.40 -17.77
CA THR A 164 12.62 7.12 -16.93
C THR A 164 13.35 6.17 -15.98
N SER A 165 12.83 4.95 -15.77
CA SER A 165 13.46 3.91 -14.97
C SER A 165 14.46 3.13 -15.81
N ASN A 166 15.69 3.01 -15.31
CA ASN A 166 16.73 2.21 -15.98
C ASN A 166 16.55 0.70 -15.81
N ILE A 167 15.73 0.27 -14.86
CA ILE A 167 15.49 -1.14 -14.56
C ILE A 167 13.99 -1.42 -14.76
N PRO A 168 13.62 -2.38 -15.62
CA PRO A 168 12.23 -2.82 -15.76
C PRO A 168 11.69 -3.38 -14.44
N PRO A 169 10.38 -3.30 -14.21
CA PRO A 169 9.75 -4.01 -13.09
C PRO A 169 9.92 -5.53 -13.26
N TYR A 170 9.89 -6.25 -12.14
CA TYR A 170 9.89 -7.71 -12.14
C TYR A 170 8.77 -8.24 -13.04
N GLY A 171 9.07 -9.15 -13.97
CA GLY A 171 8.16 -9.62 -15.03
C GLY A 171 8.46 -9.04 -16.40
N TYR A 172 9.34 -8.03 -16.48
CA TYR A 172 9.79 -7.44 -17.75
C TYR A 172 11.30 -7.42 -17.87
N LEU A 173 11.77 -7.44 -19.10
CA LEU A 173 13.17 -7.22 -19.50
C LEU A 173 13.22 -6.07 -20.49
N LYS A 174 14.39 -5.47 -20.66
CA LYS A 174 14.62 -4.53 -21.77
C LYS A 174 14.71 -5.28 -23.07
N ASP A 175 14.10 -4.75 -24.12
CA ASP A 175 14.27 -5.25 -25.46
C ASP A 175 15.74 -5.01 -25.91
N PRO A 176 16.44 -6.05 -26.38
CA PRO A 176 17.80 -5.94 -26.88
C PRO A 176 17.93 -4.97 -28.10
N GLU A 177 16.88 -4.93 -28.96
CA GLU A 177 16.87 -4.08 -30.16
C GLU A 177 16.46 -2.64 -29.84
N ASN A 178 15.56 -2.45 -28.86
CA ASN A 178 15.10 -1.13 -28.43
C ASN A 178 15.08 -1.03 -26.88
N PRO A 179 16.16 -0.56 -26.26
CA PRO A 179 16.27 -0.48 -24.79
C PRO A 179 15.24 0.42 -24.09
N ASP A 180 14.51 1.24 -24.85
CA ASP A 180 13.41 2.07 -24.34
C ASP A 180 12.07 1.33 -24.33
N HIS A 181 12.02 0.09 -24.87
CA HIS A 181 10.86 -0.79 -24.86
C HIS A 181 11.08 -1.96 -23.87
N TRP A 182 10.00 -2.46 -23.28
CA TRP A 182 10.06 -3.61 -22.37
C TRP A 182 9.32 -4.81 -22.97
N ILE A 183 9.96 -5.97 -22.88
CA ILE A 183 9.42 -7.26 -23.31
C ILE A 183 9.10 -8.12 -22.08
N ILE A 184 8.15 -9.03 -22.21
CA ILE A 184 7.74 -9.93 -21.11
C ILE A 184 8.86 -10.93 -20.82
N ASP A 185 9.20 -11.10 -19.54
CA ASP A 185 10.00 -12.19 -18.99
C ASP A 185 9.04 -13.28 -18.50
N GLU A 186 8.76 -14.29 -19.32
CA GLU A 186 7.70 -15.26 -19.02
C GLU A 186 7.87 -15.98 -17.68
N GLU A 187 9.11 -16.30 -17.28
CA GLU A 187 9.39 -16.93 -15.98
C GLU A 187 8.92 -16.04 -14.81
N ALA A 188 9.27 -14.79 -14.85
CA ALA A 188 8.88 -13.82 -13.82
C ALA A 188 7.42 -13.36 -13.96
N ALA A 189 6.91 -13.28 -15.21
CA ALA A 189 5.55 -12.86 -15.50
C ALA A 189 4.51 -13.87 -14.98
N GLU A 190 4.79 -15.19 -15.05
CA GLU A 190 3.89 -16.19 -14.48
C GLU A 190 3.77 -16.06 -12.96
N VAL A 191 4.86 -15.71 -12.27
CA VAL A 191 4.80 -15.39 -10.83
C VAL A 191 3.93 -14.16 -10.57
N VAL A 192 4.01 -13.13 -11.41
CA VAL A 192 3.16 -11.94 -11.31
C VAL A 192 1.70 -12.31 -11.54
N ARG A 193 1.35 -13.04 -12.61
CA ARG A 193 -0.03 -13.51 -12.89
C ARG A 193 -0.56 -14.32 -11.71
N ARG A 194 0.26 -15.18 -11.14
CA ARG A 194 -0.09 -15.99 -9.98
C ARG A 194 -0.39 -15.12 -8.74
N ILE A 195 0.41 -14.09 -8.46
CA ILE A 195 0.16 -13.14 -7.35
C ILE A 195 -1.21 -12.46 -7.50
N TYR A 196 -1.58 -12.05 -8.71
CA TYR A 196 -2.90 -11.47 -8.98
C TYR A 196 -4.02 -12.49 -8.78
N ARG A 197 -3.88 -13.72 -9.27
CA ARG A 197 -4.83 -14.82 -9.09
C ARG A 197 -5.09 -15.10 -7.61
N MET A 198 -4.01 -15.26 -6.82
CA MET A 198 -4.12 -15.45 -5.37
C MET A 198 -4.76 -14.24 -4.65
N THR A 199 -4.55 -13.04 -5.16
CA THR A 199 -5.19 -11.82 -4.61
C THR A 199 -6.71 -11.86 -4.87
N ILE A 200 -7.14 -12.26 -6.05
CA ILE A 200 -8.56 -12.43 -6.40
C ILE A 200 -9.20 -13.57 -5.60
N GLU A 201 -8.47 -14.65 -5.33
CA GLU A 201 -8.88 -15.70 -4.40
C GLU A 201 -9.03 -15.23 -2.95
N GLY A 202 -8.70 -13.98 -2.66
CA GLY A 202 -8.89 -13.36 -1.35
C GLY A 202 -7.72 -13.51 -0.39
N LYS A 203 -6.57 -14.04 -0.83
CA LYS A 203 -5.37 -14.13 -0.01
C LYS A 203 -4.77 -12.75 0.24
N GLY A 204 -4.34 -12.49 1.47
CA GLY A 204 -3.66 -11.26 1.83
C GLY A 204 -2.19 -11.26 1.40
N PRO A 205 -1.54 -10.08 1.23
CA PRO A 205 -0.15 -9.98 0.76
C PRO A 205 0.86 -10.78 1.60
N TYR A 206 0.64 -10.91 2.90
CA TYR A 206 1.50 -11.70 3.79
C TYR A 206 1.31 -13.21 3.62
N GLN A 207 0.09 -13.66 3.30
CA GLN A 207 -0.19 -15.06 3.00
C GLN A 207 0.44 -15.45 1.67
N ILE A 208 0.27 -14.61 0.64
CA ILE A 208 0.90 -14.79 -0.67
C ILE A 208 2.42 -14.87 -0.53
N ALA A 209 3.03 -13.92 0.19
CA ALA A 209 4.47 -13.91 0.43
C ALA A 209 4.96 -15.19 1.12
N ARG A 210 4.20 -15.70 2.09
CA ARG A 210 4.52 -16.95 2.79
C ARG A 210 4.45 -18.15 1.86
N GLU A 211 3.38 -18.30 1.07
CA GLU A 211 3.22 -19.40 0.11
C GLU A 211 4.35 -19.39 -0.94
N LEU A 212 4.69 -18.21 -1.50
CA LEU A 212 5.80 -18.10 -2.45
C LEU A 212 7.15 -18.46 -1.80
N SER A 213 7.35 -18.14 -0.51
CA SER A 213 8.56 -18.52 0.23
C SER A 213 8.61 -20.03 0.51
N GLU A 214 7.50 -20.64 0.91
CA GLU A 214 7.40 -22.08 1.19
C GLU A 214 7.65 -22.92 -0.08
N GLU A 215 7.20 -22.43 -1.24
CA GLU A 215 7.42 -23.05 -2.54
C GLU A 215 8.80 -22.75 -3.15
N LYS A 216 9.64 -22.00 -2.45
CA LYS A 216 11.00 -21.63 -2.89
C LYS A 216 11.02 -20.90 -4.24
N ILE A 217 10.09 -19.96 -4.44
CA ILE A 217 10.11 -19.08 -5.59
C ILE A 217 11.06 -17.92 -5.32
N GLU A 218 11.98 -17.64 -6.25
CA GLU A 218 12.97 -16.55 -6.10
C GLU A 218 12.27 -15.20 -5.99
N ARG A 219 12.66 -14.41 -4.98
CA ARG A 219 12.12 -13.04 -4.81
C ARG A 219 12.66 -12.09 -5.88
N PRO A 220 11.97 -10.99 -6.22
CA PRO A 220 12.34 -10.11 -7.32
C PRO A 220 13.77 -9.57 -7.24
N SER A 221 14.23 -9.13 -6.06
CA SER A 221 15.59 -8.60 -5.91
C SER A 221 16.69 -9.64 -6.11
N TYR A 222 16.43 -10.90 -5.74
CA TYR A 222 17.37 -12.00 -5.98
C TYR A 222 17.40 -12.38 -7.47
N TYR A 223 16.22 -12.55 -8.07
CA TYR A 223 16.07 -12.88 -9.49
C TYR A 223 16.75 -11.85 -10.42
N LEU A 224 16.45 -10.56 -10.19
CA LEU A 224 17.06 -9.47 -10.94
C LEU A 224 18.58 -9.38 -10.70
N GLY A 225 19.04 -9.63 -9.46
CA GLY A 225 20.46 -9.67 -9.11
C GLY A 225 21.22 -10.80 -9.79
N LYS A 226 20.61 -11.99 -9.86
CA LYS A 226 21.13 -13.17 -10.59
C LYS A 226 21.29 -12.89 -12.09
N LYS A 227 20.35 -12.14 -12.68
CA LYS A 227 20.41 -11.68 -14.08
C LYS A 227 21.35 -10.50 -14.30
N GLY A 228 22.02 -9.97 -13.26
CA GLY A 228 22.95 -8.85 -13.37
C GLY A 228 22.31 -7.50 -13.66
N LEU A 229 21.04 -7.31 -13.33
CA LEU A 229 20.28 -6.11 -13.70
C LEU A 229 20.42 -4.98 -12.68
N GLY A 230 20.99 -3.87 -13.13
CA GLY A 230 21.07 -2.60 -12.41
C GLY A 230 21.73 -2.70 -11.03
N ASN A 231 21.24 -1.94 -10.06
CA ASN A 231 21.75 -1.94 -8.69
C ASN A 231 21.57 -3.28 -7.96
N HIS A 232 20.74 -4.18 -8.49
CA HIS A 232 20.56 -5.51 -7.93
C HIS A 232 21.75 -6.41 -8.20
N ALA A 233 22.53 -6.16 -9.26
CA ALA A 233 23.71 -6.96 -9.60
C ALA A 233 24.76 -6.99 -8.48
N SER A 234 24.98 -5.84 -7.83
CA SER A 234 26.00 -5.68 -6.78
C SER A 234 25.46 -5.74 -5.35
N ASN A 235 24.14 -5.63 -5.17
CA ASN A 235 23.57 -5.37 -3.84
C ASN A 235 22.28 -6.18 -3.57
N TYR A 236 22.28 -7.50 -3.82
CA TYR A 236 21.19 -8.39 -3.44
C TYR A 236 21.62 -9.38 -2.35
N ASP A 237 20.68 -9.73 -1.51
CA ASP A 237 20.91 -10.69 -0.43
C ASP A 237 20.94 -12.11 -1.00
N LYS A 238 22.13 -12.69 -1.06
CA LYS A 238 22.39 -14.02 -1.60
C LYS A 238 21.99 -15.14 -0.65
N GLU A 239 21.91 -14.86 0.64
CA GLU A 239 21.62 -15.86 1.67
C GLU A 239 20.14 -16.20 1.74
N ASN A 240 19.24 -15.24 1.38
CA ASN A 240 17.80 -15.41 1.51
C ASN A 240 17.07 -15.26 0.16
N PRO A 241 17.27 -16.17 -0.82
CA PRO A 241 16.71 -16.05 -2.18
C PRO A 241 15.18 -16.11 -2.21
N TYR A 242 14.57 -16.81 -1.27
CA TYR A 242 13.13 -17.12 -1.25
C TYR A 242 12.36 -16.31 -0.19
N MET A 243 13.00 -15.37 0.50
CA MET A 243 12.39 -14.59 1.57
C MET A 243 11.49 -13.48 1.03
N TRP A 244 10.30 -13.83 0.60
CA TRP A 244 9.28 -12.88 0.21
C TRP A 244 8.73 -12.12 1.42
N ARG A 245 8.35 -10.87 1.20
CA ARG A 245 7.71 -10.02 2.23
C ARG A 245 6.39 -9.47 1.70
N GLY A 246 5.39 -9.32 2.57
CA GLY A 246 4.08 -8.81 2.19
C GLY A 246 4.12 -7.42 1.53
N ASN A 247 5.06 -6.55 1.90
CA ASN A 247 5.23 -5.25 1.27
C ASN A 247 5.74 -5.34 -0.19
N GLN A 248 6.54 -6.36 -0.53
CA GLN A 248 6.97 -6.60 -1.92
C GLN A 248 5.77 -6.99 -2.77
N VAL A 249 4.95 -7.94 -2.30
CA VAL A 249 3.69 -8.33 -2.97
C VAL A 249 2.77 -7.13 -3.13
N THR A 250 2.61 -6.31 -2.07
CA THR A 250 1.80 -5.09 -2.11
C THR A 250 2.30 -4.11 -3.17
N THR A 251 3.61 -3.95 -3.29
CA THR A 251 4.21 -3.04 -4.28
C THR A 251 4.03 -3.56 -5.70
N LEU A 252 4.16 -4.87 -5.92
CA LEU A 252 3.92 -5.49 -7.23
C LEU A 252 2.47 -5.29 -7.68
N ILE A 253 1.50 -5.66 -6.85
CA ILE A 253 0.07 -5.52 -7.20
C ILE A 253 -0.30 -4.07 -7.54
N ALA A 254 0.34 -3.07 -6.92
CA ALA A 254 0.03 -1.66 -7.13
C ALA A 254 0.58 -1.05 -8.43
N ARG A 255 1.34 -1.81 -9.23
CA ARG A 255 2.03 -1.29 -10.41
C ARG A 255 1.13 -1.26 -11.65
N PRO A 256 0.82 -0.09 -12.22
CA PRO A 256 0.08 0.00 -13.50
C PRO A 256 0.90 -0.49 -14.69
N GLU A 257 2.23 -0.66 -14.56
CA GLU A 257 3.07 -1.17 -15.63
C GLU A 257 2.65 -2.58 -16.06
N TYR A 258 2.02 -3.37 -15.19
CA TYR A 258 1.54 -4.71 -15.54
C TYR A 258 0.32 -4.73 -16.46
N ILE A 259 -0.35 -3.59 -16.65
CA ILE A 259 -1.44 -3.43 -17.64
C ILE A 259 -0.99 -2.62 -18.86
N GLY A 260 0.30 -2.62 -19.18
CA GLY A 260 0.83 -1.97 -20.37
C GLY A 260 1.08 -0.47 -20.22
N LYS A 261 0.91 0.13 -19.03
CA LYS A 261 1.08 1.58 -18.81
C LYS A 261 2.49 1.91 -18.33
N THR A 262 3.07 2.99 -18.82
CA THR A 262 4.29 3.57 -18.25
C THR A 262 3.93 4.72 -17.32
N VAL A 263 4.48 4.70 -16.11
CA VAL A 263 4.28 5.77 -15.12
C VAL A 263 5.61 6.38 -14.72
N ASN A 264 5.83 7.61 -15.17
CA ASN A 264 7.03 8.39 -14.87
C ASN A 264 6.82 9.33 -13.67
N PHE A 265 7.90 9.80 -13.09
CA PHE A 265 7.96 10.81 -12.02
C PHE A 265 7.24 10.46 -10.72
N ARG A 266 7.09 9.19 -10.36
CA ARG A 266 6.52 8.73 -9.09
C ARG A 266 7.28 9.23 -7.86
N THR A 267 8.56 9.58 -8.05
CA THR A 267 9.43 10.01 -6.97
C THR A 267 10.32 11.15 -7.42
N PHE A 268 10.69 12.01 -6.48
CA PHE A 268 11.57 13.13 -6.73
C PHE A 268 12.55 13.38 -5.57
N LYS A 269 13.62 14.09 -5.86
CA LYS A 269 14.53 14.67 -4.87
C LYS A 269 14.58 16.18 -5.07
N ASN A 270 14.40 16.96 -4.00
CA ASN A 270 14.45 18.42 -4.08
C ASN A 270 15.85 18.89 -4.47
N SER A 271 16.87 18.27 -3.89
CA SER A 271 18.27 18.60 -4.12
C SER A 271 19.10 17.34 -4.43
N TYR A 272 20.21 17.50 -5.14
CA TYR A 272 21.21 16.43 -5.29
C TYR A 272 21.84 16.02 -3.95
N LYS A 273 21.80 16.91 -2.94
CA LYS A 273 22.26 16.64 -1.57
C LYS A 273 21.30 15.78 -0.76
N ASP A 274 20.04 15.62 -1.19
CA ASP A 274 19.05 14.86 -0.45
C ASP A 274 19.34 13.36 -0.48
N LYS A 275 19.54 12.78 0.70
CA LYS A 275 19.73 11.32 0.84
C LYS A 275 18.43 10.55 0.59
N LYS A 276 17.28 11.13 0.94
CA LYS A 276 15.96 10.48 0.85
C LYS A 276 15.22 10.93 -0.40
N THR A 277 14.64 9.96 -1.11
CA THR A 277 13.70 10.18 -2.19
C THR A 277 12.30 10.37 -1.61
N LYS A 278 11.56 11.38 -2.09
CA LYS A 278 10.17 11.65 -1.73
C LYS A 278 9.24 11.07 -2.78
N ARG A 279 8.04 10.67 -2.37
CA ARG A 279 6.98 10.31 -3.34
C ARG A 279 6.36 11.58 -3.88
N ALA A 280 6.08 11.60 -5.18
CA ALA A 280 5.28 12.60 -5.84
C ALA A 280 3.80 12.30 -5.64
N ASP A 281 2.97 13.32 -5.62
CA ASP A 281 1.52 13.16 -5.64
C ASP A 281 1.09 12.55 -6.97
N LYS A 282 -0.06 11.88 -6.99
CA LYS A 282 -0.52 11.18 -8.21
C LYS A 282 -0.79 12.12 -9.37
N GLU A 283 -1.11 13.37 -9.08
CA GLU A 283 -1.35 14.45 -10.04
C GLU A 283 -0.08 14.85 -10.81
N ASP A 284 1.08 14.68 -10.17
CA ASP A 284 2.39 14.95 -10.78
C ASP A 284 2.92 13.79 -11.64
N TRP A 285 2.23 12.67 -11.66
CA TRP A 285 2.64 11.50 -12.42
C TRP A 285 2.32 11.71 -13.91
N VAL A 286 3.25 11.33 -14.76
CA VAL A 286 3.00 11.27 -16.21
C VAL A 286 2.77 9.82 -16.58
N VAL A 287 1.56 9.54 -17.06
CA VAL A 287 1.11 8.19 -17.42
C VAL A 287 0.92 8.10 -18.91
N PHE A 288 1.43 7.05 -19.52
CA PHE A 288 1.24 6.69 -20.92
C PHE A 288 0.62 5.31 -21.01
N ASP A 289 -0.39 5.18 -21.85
CA ASP A 289 -1.06 3.91 -22.09
C ASP A 289 -0.37 3.15 -23.25
N ASP A 290 -0.54 1.84 -23.30
CA ASP A 290 -0.11 0.94 -24.40
C ASP A 290 1.37 1.06 -24.77
N THR A 291 2.25 1.24 -23.78
CA THR A 291 3.70 1.37 -23.99
C THR A 291 4.45 0.04 -24.02
N GLN A 292 3.89 -1.02 -23.47
CA GLN A 292 4.41 -2.40 -23.49
C GLN A 292 3.27 -3.40 -23.44
N GLU A 293 3.57 -4.66 -23.78
CA GLU A 293 2.62 -5.76 -23.68
C GLU A 293 2.19 -5.99 -22.20
N PRO A 294 0.86 -6.07 -21.92
CA PRO A 294 0.38 -6.26 -20.56
C PRO A 294 0.60 -7.71 -20.08
N ILE A 295 1.10 -7.87 -18.85
CA ILE A 295 1.20 -9.19 -18.17
C ILE A 295 -0.16 -9.61 -17.61
N VAL A 296 -0.97 -8.63 -17.21
CA VAL A 296 -2.30 -8.83 -16.59
C VAL A 296 -3.28 -7.89 -17.28
N ASP A 297 -4.48 -8.38 -17.51
CA ASP A 297 -5.58 -7.57 -18.06
C ASP A 297 -6.01 -6.46 -17.08
N GLU A 298 -6.52 -5.37 -17.61
CA GLU A 298 -6.92 -4.20 -16.81
C GLU A 298 -8.02 -4.53 -15.81
N GLU A 299 -8.95 -5.43 -16.16
CA GLU A 299 -10.06 -5.86 -15.29
C GLU A 299 -9.53 -6.57 -14.03
N THR A 300 -8.64 -7.53 -14.20
CA THR A 300 -7.96 -8.23 -13.10
C THR A 300 -7.18 -7.27 -12.21
N TRP A 301 -6.49 -6.29 -12.81
CA TRP A 301 -5.75 -5.28 -12.08
C TRP A 301 -6.68 -4.38 -11.25
N LEU A 302 -7.74 -3.84 -11.85
CA LEU A 302 -8.74 -2.99 -11.17
C LEU A 302 -9.40 -3.74 -10.02
N LEU A 303 -9.80 -5.00 -10.25
CA LEU A 303 -10.37 -5.85 -9.21
C LEU A 303 -9.40 -6.04 -8.05
N ALA A 304 -8.13 -6.32 -8.34
CA ALA A 304 -7.10 -6.45 -7.31
C ALA A 304 -6.89 -5.14 -6.52
N GLN A 305 -6.93 -3.95 -7.18
CA GLN A 305 -6.88 -2.67 -6.48
C GLN A 305 -8.08 -2.46 -5.56
N LYS A 306 -9.31 -2.75 -6.04
CA LYS A 306 -10.56 -2.65 -5.26
C LYS A 306 -10.50 -3.55 -4.01
N LEU A 307 -10.06 -4.79 -4.16
CA LEU A 307 -9.93 -5.74 -3.05
C LEU A 307 -8.91 -5.28 -1.99
N ARG A 308 -7.88 -4.53 -2.39
CA ARG A 308 -6.85 -4.00 -1.50
C ARG A 308 -7.24 -2.75 -0.72
N GLN A 309 -8.25 -2.02 -1.15
CA GLN A 309 -8.75 -0.84 -0.41
C GLN A 309 -9.37 -1.25 0.94
N ASN A 310 -9.87 -2.46 1.04
CA ASN A 310 -10.46 -2.97 2.27
C ASN A 310 -9.39 -3.46 3.25
N VAL A 311 -9.32 -2.85 4.44
CA VAL A 311 -8.44 -3.29 5.52
C VAL A 311 -8.99 -4.58 6.11
N ARG A 312 -8.29 -5.70 5.86
CA ARG A 312 -8.64 -7.00 6.43
C ARG A 312 -7.84 -7.24 7.71
N LYS A 313 -8.53 -7.52 8.82
CA LYS A 313 -7.88 -8.03 10.02
C LYS A 313 -7.57 -9.51 9.83
N ALA A 314 -6.48 -9.98 10.46
CA ALA A 314 -6.16 -11.40 10.47
C ALA A 314 -7.34 -12.19 11.06
N ASP A 315 -7.80 -13.22 10.34
CA ASP A 315 -8.85 -14.11 10.81
C ASP A 315 -8.24 -15.07 11.86
N PRO A 316 -8.81 -15.17 13.08
CA PRO A 316 -8.35 -16.11 14.09
C PRO A 316 -8.48 -17.59 13.66
N MET A 317 -9.25 -17.88 12.61
CA MET A 317 -9.42 -19.23 12.04
C MET A 317 -8.35 -19.58 11.00
N GLY A 318 -7.55 -18.60 10.53
CA GLY A 318 -6.52 -18.82 9.52
C GLY A 318 -7.02 -18.83 8.07
N GLU A 319 -8.33 -18.75 7.85
CA GLU A 319 -8.94 -18.70 6.53
C GLU A 319 -9.30 -17.26 6.14
N PRO A 320 -9.06 -16.84 4.89
CA PRO A 320 -9.45 -15.51 4.45
C PRO A 320 -10.97 -15.36 4.43
N ASN A 321 -11.48 -14.32 5.10
CA ASN A 321 -12.91 -13.98 5.02
C ASN A 321 -13.18 -13.12 3.78
N VAL A 322 -13.68 -13.74 2.74
CA VAL A 322 -13.86 -13.15 1.41
C VAL A 322 -14.94 -12.05 1.39
N LEU A 323 -15.90 -12.12 2.28
CA LEU A 323 -17.01 -11.16 2.35
C LEU A 323 -16.65 -9.89 3.14
N THR A 324 -15.45 -9.82 3.74
CA THR A 324 -15.00 -8.62 4.47
C THR A 324 -14.92 -7.41 3.55
N GLY A 325 -15.55 -6.31 3.94
CA GLY A 325 -15.59 -5.08 3.16
C GLY A 325 -16.57 -5.08 1.99
N LYS A 326 -17.45 -6.10 1.92
CA LYS A 326 -18.52 -6.18 0.92
C LYS A 326 -19.93 -6.07 1.53
N ILE A 327 -20.07 -6.24 2.86
CA ILE A 327 -21.35 -6.26 3.54
C ILE A 327 -21.52 -4.97 4.34
N TYR A 328 -22.64 -4.30 4.12
CA TYR A 328 -23.00 -3.04 4.75
C TYR A 328 -24.39 -3.10 5.34
N CYS A 329 -24.62 -2.31 6.37
CA CYS A 329 -25.94 -2.10 6.93
C CYS A 329 -26.75 -1.22 5.98
N ALA A 330 -27.97 -1.63 5.63
CA ALA A 330 -28.84 -0.87 4.74
C ALA A 330 -29.28 0.47 5.36
N ASP A 331 -29.47 0.52 6.68
CA ASP A 331 -30.02 1.71 7.37
C ASP A 331 -28.94 2.78 7.62
N CYS A 332 -27.76 2.38 8.12
CA CYS A 332 -26.71 3.36 8.49
C CYS A 332 -25.53 3.39 7.52
N GLY A 333 -25.46 2.54 6.50
CA GLY A 333 -24.38 2.47 5.52
C GLY A 333 -23.05 1.96 6.08
N ALA A 334 -22.96 1.66 7.37
CA ALA A 334 -21.71 1.23 8.00
C ALA A 334 -21.35 -0.22 7.61
N PRO A 335 -20.06 -0.58 7.54
CA PRO A 335 -19.63 -1.95 7.26
C PRO A 335 -20.08 -2.90 8.37
N MET A 336 -20.45 -4.13 8.00
CA MET A 336 -20.78 -5.17 8.94
C MET A 336 -19.55 -6.03 9.25
N TYR A 337 -19.31 -6.29 10.53
CA TYR A 337 -18.16 -7.06 10.98
C TYR A 337 -18.52 -8.53 11.18
N ASN A 338 -17.60 -9.42 10.79
CA ASN A 338 -17.76 -10.84 11.02
C ASN A 338 -17.37 -11.21 12.46
N HIS A 339 -18.26 -11.93 13.13
CA HIS A 339 -18.06 -12.50 14.44
C HIS A 339 -17.91 -14.02 14.31
N ARG A 340 -16.68 -14.51 14.33
CA ARG A 340 -16.34 -15.93 14.28
C ARG A 340 -15.79 -16.43 15.61
N GLN A 341 -16.25 -17.59 16.02
CA GLN A 341 -15.79 -18.28 17.23
C GLN A 341 -15.30 -19.69 16.88
N ARG A 342 -14.14 -20.10 17.42
CA ARG A 342 -13.61 -21.47 17.21
C ARG A 342 -14.43 -22.53 17.91
N LYS A 343 -14.95 -22.22 19.10
CA LYS A 343 -15.76 -23.12 19.93
C LYS A 343 -17.06 -22.43 20.29
N GLY A 344 -18.14 -23.19 20.31
CA GLY A 344 -19.41 -22.72 20.83
C GLY A 344 -19.34 -22.46 22.33
N ARG A 345 -20.31 -21.70 22.82
CA ARG A 345 -20.43 -21.46 24.27
C ARG A 345 -20.84 -22.74 24.96
N GLU A 346 -20.18 -23.03 26.03
CA GLU A 346 -20.54 -24.13 26.95
C GLU A 346 -21.89 -23.84 27.58
N ARG A 347 -22.74 -24.84 27.59
CA ARG A 347 -24.06 -24.81 28.25
C ARG A 347 -24.18 -26.03 29.13
N ILE A 348 -24.33 -25.80 30.42
CA ILE A 348 -24.65 -26.82 31.37
C ILE A 348 -26.17 -26.93 31.47
N TYR A 349 -26.70 -28.12 31.36
CA TYR A 349 -28.13 -28.39 31.52
C TYR A 349 -28.32 -29.72 32.25
N TYR A 350 -29.49 -29.84 32.88
CA TYR A 350 -29.86 -31.04 33.57
C TYR A 350 -30.86 -31.84 32.74
N THR A 351 -30.63 -33.14 32.65
CA THR A 351 -31.59 -34.04 31.98
C THR A 351 -32.83 -34.22 32.84
N ALA A 352 -33.90 -34.80 32.28
CA ALA A 352 -35.14 -35.07 33.02
C ALA A 352 -34.91 -36.06 34.21
N LYS A 353 -33.74 -36.75 34.22
CA LYS A 353 -33.34 -37.63 35.32
C LYS A 353 -32.43 -36.96 36.37
N GLY A 354 -32.17 -35.63 36.20
CA GLY A 354 -31.33 -34.87 37.12
C GLY A 354 -29.80 -34.96 36.84
N GLU A 355 -29.38 -35.62 35.77
CA GLU A 355 -27.97 -35.72 35.41
C GLU A 355 -27.47 -34.40 34.82
N LYS A 356 -26.37 -33.86 35.35
CA LYS A 356 -25.68 -32.69 34.80
C LYS A 356 -25.00 -33.06 33.47
N ARG A 357 -25.35 -32.39 32.40
CA ARG A 357 -24.73 -32.58 31.07
C ARG A 357 -24.23 -31.26 30.54
N THR A 358 -23.11 -31.34 29.87
CA THR A 358 -22.53 -30.21 29.16
C THR A 358 -22.80 -30.35 27.67
N SER A 359 -23.28 -29.29 27.04
CA SER A 359 -23.35 -29.19 25.60
C SER A 359 -22.67 -27.91 25.15
N TYR A 360 -22.21 -27.91 23.93
CA TYR A 360 -21.67 -26.70 23.30
C TYR A 360 -22.66 -26.19 22.26
N SER A 361 -22.94 -24.87 22.27
CA SER A 361 -23.68 -24.25 21.17
C SER A 361 -22.85 -24.35 19.90
N ASN A 362 -23.47 -24.26 18.72
CA ASN A 362 -22.74 -24.10 17.49
C ASN A 362 -21.85 -22.85 17.58
N PRO A 363 -20.59 -22.91 17.08
CA PRO A 363 -19.74 -21.72 17.01
C PRO A 363 -20.49 -20.60 16.29
N ALA A 364 -20.39 -19.38 16.80
CA ALA A 364 -20.97 -18.23 16.11
C ALA A 364 -20.15 -17.93 14.87
N ASP A 365 -20.82 -17.76 13.73
CA ASP A 365 -20.28 -17.24 12.49
C ASP A 365 -21.37 -16.39 11.82
N CYS A 366 -21.28 -15.09 12.04
CA CYS A 366 -22.31 -14.14 11.63
C CYS A 366 -21.71 -12.76 11.36
N TYR A 367 -22.48 -11.94 10.67
CA TYR A 367 -22.16 -10.52 10.44
C TYR A 367 -23.11 -9.65 11.26
N GLU A 368 -22.54 -8.61 11.88
CA GLU A 368 -23.27 -7.63 12.69
C GLU A 368 -22.88 -6.21 12.28
N CYS A 369 -23.84 -5.27 12.36
CA CYS A 369 -23.60 -3.87 12.06
C CYS A 369 -22.54 -3.28 13.01
N SER A 370 -21.50 -2.65 12.45
CA SER A 370 -20.40 -2.07 13.23
C SER A 370 -20.85 -0.92 14.11
N THR A 371 -21.76 -0.08 13.64
CA THR A 371 -22.33 1.04 14.42
C THR A 371 -23.09 0.53 15.64
N TYR A 372 -23.93 -0.46 15.47
CA TYR A 372 -24.66 -1.07 16.58
C TYR A 372 -23.71 -1.72 17.61
N ASN A 373 -22.73 -2.47 17.13
CA ASN A 373 -21.80 -3.21 17.99
C ASN A 373 -20.83 -2.28 18.76
N LEU A 374 -20.28 -1.24 18.10
CA LEU A 374 -19.40 -0.25 18.73
C LEU A 374 -20.15 0.69 19.68
N ALA A 375 -21.38 1.07 19.35
CA ALA A 375 -22.21 1.93 20.18
C ALA A 375 -22.61 1.27 21.51
N TYR A 376 -22.67 -0.06 21.57
CA TYR A 376 -22.88 -0.79 22.83
C TYR A 376 -21.81 -0.44 23.89
N GLN A 377 -20.59 -0.17 23.44
CA GLN A 377 -19.47 0.24 24.32
C GLN A 377 -19.51 1.74 24.69
N LYS A 378 -20.21 2.59 23.93
CA LYS A 378 -20.19 4.07 24.06
C LYS A 378 -21.54 4.71 24.43
N TYR A 379 -22.56 3.93 24.72
CA TYR A 379 -23.92 4.37 25.12
C TYR A 379 -24.69 5.20 24.06
N ASP A 380 -24.21 5.32 22.84
CA ASP A 380 -24.83 6.12 21.78
C ASP A 380 -25.17 5.21 20.57
N ARG A 381 -26.44 4.75 20.53
CA ARG A 381 -26.91 3.80 19.51
C ARG A 381 -27.60 4.56 18.39
N HIS A 382 -26.90 4.72 17.27
CA HIS A 382 -27.46 5.32 16.06
C HIS A 382 -28.04 4.29 15.06
N CYS A 383 -28.03 3.00 15.38
CA CYS A 383 -28.55 1.94 14.52
C CYS A 383 -29.17 0.80 15.32
N THR A 384 -30.06 0.03 14.69
CA THR A 384 -30.69 -1.17 15.24
C THR A 384 -29.83 -2.43 15.02
N CYS A 385 -30.29 -3.58 15.54
CA CYS A 385 -29.53 -4.83 15.46
C CYS A 385 -29.70 -5.49 14.09
N HIS A 386 -28.74 -5.26 13.20
CA HIS A 386 -28.63 -5.96 11.93
C HIS A 386 -27.69 -7.15 12.10
N HIS A 387 -28.20 -8.35 11.85
CA HIS A 387 -27.48 -9.60 12.05
C HIS A 387 -27.88 -10.63 11.00
N ILE A 388 -26.89 -11.24 10.35
CA ILE A 388 -27.09 -12.35 9.41
C ILE A 388 -26.03 -13.44 9.60
N SER A 389 -26.39 -14.72 9.53
CA SER A 389 -25.43 -15.81 9.60
C SER A 389 -24.64 -15.94 8.30
N THR A 390 -23.35 -16.24 8.40
CA THR A 390 -22.46 -16.43 7.22
C THR A 390 -22.97 -17.56 6.32
N LYS A 391 -23.53 -18.63 6.92
CA LYS A 391 -24.11 -19.77 6.16
C LYS A 391 -25.32 -19.32 5.32
N ALA A 392 -26.27 -18.59 5.92
CA ALA A 392 -27.44 -18.09 5.20
C ALA A 392 -27.05 -17.14 4.08
N LEU A 393 -26.12 -16.21 4.37
CA LEU A 393 -25.64 -15.25 3.39
C LEU A 393 -24.95 -15.93 2.19
N LYS A 394 -24.06 -16.89 2.44
CA LYS A 394 -23.41 -17.67 1.37
C LYS A 394 -24.43 -18.44 0.52
N SER A 395 -25.47 -19.00 1.14
CA SER A 395 -26.56 -19.69 0.42
C SER A 395 -27.37 -18.75 -0.48
N ILE A 396 -27.67 -17.55 0.02
CA ILE A 396 -28.37 -16.51 -0.75
C ILE A 396 -27.51 -16.07 -1.93
N ILE A 397 -26.23 -15.74 -1.69
CA ILE A 397 -25.29 -15.33 -2.74
C ILE A 397 -25.19 -16.41 -3.84
N LEU A 398 -24.99 -17.67 -3.45
CA LEU A 398 -24.90 -18.77 -4.40
C LEU A 398 -26.15 -18.86 -5.26
N LYS A 399 -27.33 -18.83 -4.64
CA LYS A 399 -28.62 -18.90 -5.33
C LYS A 399 -28.79 -17.71 -6.29
N THR A 400 -28.50 -16.49 -5.85
CA THR A 400 -28.59 -15.29 -6.70
C THR A 400 -27.68 -15.39 -7.91
N ILE A 401 -26.41 -15.82 -7.73
CA ILE A 401 -25.47 -15.99 -8.85
C ILE A 401 -25.97 -17.09 -9.82
N GLN A 402 -26.42 -18.22 -9.30
CA GLN A 402 -26.98 -19.33 -10.13
C GLN A 402 -28.19 -18.87 -10.95
N GLU A 403 -29.15 -18.21 -10.32
CA GLU A 403 -30.36 -17.71 -10.98
C GLU A 403 -30.03 -16.66 -12.04
N THR A 404 -29.12 -15.73 -11.70
CA THR A 404 -28.67 -14.69 -12.65
C THR A 404 -27.93 -15.30 -13.84
N CYS A 405 -26.96 -16.19 -13.61
CA CYS A 405 -26.22 -16.85 -14.69
C CYS A 405 -27.16 -17.68 -15.57
N HIS A 406 -28.10 -18.41 -14.97
CA HIS A 406 -29.07 -19.21 -15.71
C HIS A 406 -29.97 -18.32 -16.59
N TYR A 407 -30.52 -17.25 -16.03
CA TYR A 407 -31.36 -16.30 -16.78
C TYR A 407 -30.59 -15.66 -17.94
N VAL A 408 -29.38 -15.18 -17.69
CA VAL A 408 -28.54 -14.53 -18.71
C VAL A 408 -28.14 -15.52 -19.82
N SER A 409 -27.85 -16.77 -19.48
CA SER A 409 -27.51 -17.81 -20.47
C SER A 409 -28.68 -18.14 -21.38
N LEU A 410 -29.90 -18.11 -20.89
CA LEU A 410 -31.10 -18.37 -21.68
C LEU A 410 -31.59 -17.15 -22.47
N ASN A 411 -31.47 -15.97 -21.91
CA ASN A 411 -32.07 -14.71 -22.40
C ASN A 411 -31.02 -13.62 -22.64
N GLU A 412 -29.86 -13.94 -23.24
CA GLU A 412 -28.74 -13.01 -23.43
C GLU A 412 -29.19 -11.70 -24.11
N ARG A 413 -30.02 -11.79 -25.17
CA ARG A 413 -30.50 -10.61 -25.91
C ARG A 413 -31.43 -9.73 -25.09
N GLU A 414 -32.34 -10.34 -24.34
CA GLU A 414 -33.34 -9.65 -23.53
C GLU A 414 -32.67 -8.98 -22.32
N PHE A 415 -31.68 -9.66 -21.73
CA PHE A 415 -30.85 -9.11 -20.67
C PHE A 415 -30.06 -7.88 -21.14
N VAL A 416 -29.40 -7.96 -22.30
CA VAL A 416 -28.67 -6.82 -22.87
C VAL A 416 -29.62 -5.66 -23.15
N TYR A 417 -30.80 -5.95 -23.69
CA TYR A 417 -31.81 -4.94 -24.02
C TYR A 417 -32.35 -4.25 -22.73
N SER A 418 -32.67 -5.00 -21.68
CA SER A 418 -33.16 -4.43 -20.41
C SER A 418 -32.15 -3.52 -19.73
N LEU A 419 -30.86 -3.88 -19.75
CA LEU A 419 -29.80 -3.03 -19.23
C LEU A 419 -29.51 -1.80 -20.10
N GLN A 420 -29.71 -1.95 -21.42
CA GLN A 420 -29.57 -0.83 -22.36
C GLN A 420 -30.74 0.14 -22.27
N GLU A 421 -31.98 -0.33 -22.07
CA GLU A 421 -33.13 0.57 -21.88
C GLU A 421 -33.03 1.41 -20.60
N GLU A 422 -32.60 0.81 -19.48
CA GLU A 422 -32.35 1.57 -18.24
C GLU A 422 -31.25 2.62 -18.39
N SER A 423 -30.23 2.32 -19.21
CA SER A 423 -29.09 3.20 -19.47
C SER A 423 -29.37 4.17 -20.63
N ALA A 424 -29.93 3.70 -21.74
CA ALA A 424 -30.03 4.45 -22.98
C ALA A 424 -31.01 5.62 -22.95
N MET A 425 -32.12 5.57 -22.20
CA MET A 425 -33.02 6.71 -22.07
C MET A 425 -32.40 7.90 -21.32
N LYS A 426 -31.42 7.63 -20.44
CA LYS A 426 -30.69 8.67 -19.71
C LYS A 426 -29.41 9.11 -20.42
N ASP A 427 -28.77 8.21 -21.16
CA ASP A 427 -27.37 8.39 -21.61
C ASP A 427 -27.23 9.05 -22.99
N ILE A 428 -28.15 8.82 -23.95
CA ILE A 428 -27.99 9.35 -25.32
C ILE A 428 -28.23 10.87 -25.36
N ALA A 429 -29.32 11.36 -24.75
CA ALA A 429 -29.61 12.81 -24.72
C ALA A 429 -28.59 13.58 -23.84
N VAL A 430 -28.10 12.96 -22.75
CA VAL A 430 -27.10 13.54 -21.87
C VAL A 430 -25.70 13.52 -22.51
N SER A 431 -25.34 12.45 -23.19
CA SER A 431 -24.02 12.27 -23.83
C SER A 431 -23.76 13.35 -24.88
N GLU A 432 -24.72 13.63 -25.77
CA GLU A 432 -24.56 14.61 -26.84
C GLU A 432 -24.52 16.05 -26.32
N THR A 433 -25.32 16.35 -25.32
CA THR A 433 -25.32 17.67 -24.66
C THR A 433 -24.05 17.91 -23.86
N VAL A 434 -23.54 16.90 -23.13
CA VAL A 434 -22.29 16.97 -22.37
C VAL A 434 -21.10 17.10 -23.31
N LYS A 435 -21.04 16.33 -24.40
CA LYS A 435 -19.99 16.42 -25.40
C LYS A 435 -19.92 17.82 -26.02
N ASN A 436 -21.05 18.36 -26.44
CA ASN A 436 -21.15 19.70 -26.98
C ASN A 436 -20.76 20.79 -25.98
N ARG A 437 -21.02 20.56 -24.66
CA ARG A 437 -20.61 21.47 -23.60
C ARG A 437 -19.09 21.41 -23.38
N ILE A 438 -18.49 20.24 -23.35
CA ILE A 438 -17.04 20.06 -23.26
C ILE A 438 -16.34 20.78 -24.42
N GLU A 439 -16.75 20.56 -25.68
CA GLU A 439 -16.16 21.18 -26.85
C GLU A 439 -16.28 22.72 -26.81
N ARG A 440 -17.43 23.23 -26.36
CA ARG A 440 -17.65 24.67 -26.24
C ARG A 440 -16.74 25.29 -25.18
N ASN A 441 -16.65 24.64 -24.01
CA ASN A 441 -15.83 25.10 -22.88
C ASN A 441 -14.33 25.02 -23.22
N GLN A 442 -13.87 23.98 -23.94
CA GLN A 442 -12.50 23.88 -24.43
C GLN A 442 -12.14 24.99 -25.42
N LYS A 443 -13.05 25.33 -26.34
CA LYS A 443 -12.86 26.48 -27.25
C LYS A 443 -12.72 27.77 -26.45
N ARG A 444 -13.58 27.97 -25.44
CA ARG A 444 -13.53 29.18 -24.61
C ARG A 444 -12.24 29.28 -23.79
N VAL A 445 -11.75 28.17 -23.22
CA VAL A 445 -10.45 28.12 -22.53
C VAL A 445 -9.32 28.51 -23.48
N HIS A 446 -9.33 28.03 -24.72
CA HIS A 446 -8.34 28.41 -25.73
C HIS A 446 -8.41 29.90 -26.12
N GLU A 447 -9.62 30.45 -26.22
CA GLU A 447 -9.79 31.91 -26.43
C GLU A 447 -9.23 32.73 -25.28
N LEU A 448 -9.46 32.30 -24.04
CA LEU A 448 -8.91 32.93 -22.82
C LEU A 448 -7.39 32.88 -22.80
N ASP A 449 -6.77 31.77 -23.21
CA ASP A 449 -5.30 31.68 -23.37
C ASP A 449 -4.76 32.71 -24.35
N MET A 450 -5.45 32.92 -25.47
CA MET A 450 -5.07 33.92 -26.45
C MET A 450 -5.24 35.34 -25.90
N LEU A 451 -6.33 35.60 -25.17
CA LEU A 451 -6.58 36.90 -24.54
C LEU A 451 -5.54 37.23 -23.48
N ILE A 452 -5.20 36.24 -22.62
CA ILE A 452 -4.16 36.39 -21.57
C ILE A 452 -2.81 36.74 -22.25
N ARG A 453 -2.43 36.06 -23.32
CA ARG A 453 -1.19 36.39 -24.06
C ARG A 453 -1.24 37.82 -24.60
N LYS A 454 -2.35 38.24 -25.17
CA LYS A 454 -2.52 39.56 -25.76
C LYS A 454 -2.46 40.68 -24.71
N ILE A 455 -3.15 40.53 -23.56
CA ILE A 455 -3.07 41.52 -22.48
C ILE A 455 -1.67 41.60 -21.90
N TYR A 456 -0.92 40.46 -21.84
CA TYR A 456 0.46 40.44 -21.39
C TYR A 456 1.37 41.23 -22.35
N GLU A 457 1.22 41.03 -23.69
CA GLU A 457 1.97 41.80 -24.69
C GLU A 457 1.65 43.30 -24.63
N ASP A 458 0.38 43.68 -24.49
CA ASP A 458 -0.05 45.07 -24.41
C ASP A 458 0.44 45.75 -23.11
N ASN A 459 0.55 45.02 -22.01
CA ASN A 459 1.13 45.51 -20.76
C ASN A 459 2.64 45.75 -20.88
N VAL A 460 3.38 44.78 -21.48
CA VAL A 460 4.84 44.88 -21.68
C VAL A 460 5.20 46.07 -22.59
N ILE A 461 4.37 46.38 -23.60
CA ILE A 461 4.57 47.51 -24.54
C ILE A 461 4.12 48.84 -23.91
N GLY A 462 3.51 48.80 -22.70
CA GLY A 462 3.03 50.00 -22.00
C GLY A 462 1.70 50.57 -22.51
N ARG A 463 0.94 49.79 -23.31
CA ARG A 463 -0.40 50.19 -23.78
C ARG A 463 -1.49 49.93 -22.73
N LEU A 464 -1.27 48.97 -21.84
CA LEU A 464 -2.20 48.60 -20.79
C LEU A 464 -1.59 48.91 -19.41
N PRO A 465 -2.23 49.75 -18.58
CA PRO A 465 -1.75 50.05 -17.20
C PRO A 465 -1.76 48.81 -16.31
N ASP A 466 -0.75 48.66 -15.44
CA ASP A 466 -0.58 47.48 -14.55
C ASP A 466 -1.81 47.14 -13.72
N ARG A 467 -2.54 48.15 -13.24
CA ARG A 467 -3.75 47.94 -12.45
C ARG A 467 -4.87 47.22 -13.25
N LEU A 468 -5.05 47.65 -14.51
CA LEU A 468 -6.03 47.05 -15.44
C LEU A 468 -5.58 45.67 -15.88
N PHE A 469 -4.30 45.49 -16.15
CA PHE A 469 -3.71 44.18 -16.45
C PHE A 469 -3.96 43.15 -15.36
N GLN A 470 -3.66 43.48 -14.13
CA GLN A 470 -3.88 42.56 -12.97
C GLN A 470 -5.36 42.21 -12.78
N SER A 471 -6.26 43.18 -12.92
CA SER A 471 -7.71 42.92 -12.83
C SER A 471 -8.18 41.96 -13.92
N MET A 472 -7.84 42.24 -15.20
CA MET A 472 -8.25 41.42 -16.34
C MET A 472 -7.60 40.03 -16.30
N LEU A 473 -6.34 39.93 -15.88
CA LEU A 473 -5.66 38.66 -15.71
C LEU A 473 -6.38 37.77 -14.66
N THR A 474 -6.71 38.35 -13.51
CA THR A 474 -7.41 37.63 -12.45
C THR A 474 -8.81 37.18 -12.89
N ASP A 475 -9.53 38.01 -13.64
CA ASP A 475 -10.85 37.66 -14.14
C ASP A 475 -10.77 36.50 -15.16
N TYR A 476 -9.81 36.54 -16.10
CA TYR A 476 -9.61 35.49 -17.08
C TYR A 476 -9.10 34.19 -16.47
N GLU A 477 -8.19 34.25 -15.49
CA GLU A 477 -7.73 33.07 -14.76
C GLU A 477 -8.85 32.41 -13.94
N ASN A 478 -9.74 33.21 -13.32
CA ASN A 478 -10.89 32.68 -12.59
C ASN A 478 -11.89 32.01 -13.55
N GLU A 479 -12.24 32.64 -14.67
CA GLU A 479 -13.10 32.05 -15.70
C GLU A 479 -12.49 30.74 -16.24
N GLN A 480 -11.20 30.72 -16.51
CA GLN A 480 -10.49 29.54 -16.99
C GLN A 480 -10.51 28.39 -15.97
N ASN A 481 -10.30 28.69 -14.70
CA ASN A 481 -10.34 27.69 -13.64
C ASN A 481 -11.75 27.12 -13.43
N GLU A 482 -12.80 27.92 -13.55
CA GLU A 482 -14.19 27.45 -13.47
C GLU A 482 -14.53 26.56 -14.67
N LEU A 483 -14.15 26.96 -15.87
CA LEU A 483 -14.38 26.16 -17.09
C LEU A 483 -13.62 24.84 -17.05
N ASN A 484 -12.39 24.82 -16.59
CA ASN A 484 -11.61 23.60 -16.43
C ASN A 484 -12.25 22.61 -15.43
N LYS A 485 -12.78 23.08 -14.31
CA LYS A 485 -13.53 22.25 -13.35
C LYS A 485 -14.78 21.63 -13.99
N ILE A 486 -15.50 22.42 -14.80
CA ILE A 486 -16.68 21.92 -15.53
C ILE A 486 -16.26 20.84 -16.54
N ILE A 487 -15.18 21.08 -17.29
CA ILE A 487 -14.64 20.11 -18.25
C ILE A 487 -14.22 18.80 -17.56
N GLU A 488 -13.56 18.88 -16.40
CA GLU A 488 -13.16 17.71 -15.64
C GLU A 488 -14.38 16.89 -15.15
N THR A 489 -15.40 17.56 -14.61
CA THR A 489 -16.64 16.88 -14.17
C THR A 489 -17.39 16.24 -15.34
N ASP A 490 -17.54 16.97 -16.44
CA ASP A 490 -18.21 16.49 -17.65
C ASP A 490 -17.46 15.32 -18.31
N THR A 491 -16.13 15.37 -18.32
CA THR A 491 -15.29 14.29 -18.83
C THR A 491 -15.40 13.03 -17.96
N ALA A 492 -15.45 13.19 -16.64
CA ALA A 492 -15.67 12.07 -15.72
C ALA A 492 -17.06 11.42 -15.92
N ASP A 493 -18.09 12.22 -16.15
CA ASP A 493 -19.44 11.72 -16.42
C ASP A 493 -19.52 11.02 -17.79
N MET A 494 -18.88 11.54 -18.83
CA MET A 494 -18.73 10.87 -20.13
C MET A 494 -18.01 9.52 -20.00
N GLN A 495 -16.93 9.45 -19.24
CA GLN A 495 -16.22 8.20 -19.00
C GLN A 495 -17.09 7.17 -18.26
N ARG A 496 -17.96 7.60 -17.35
CA ARG A 496 -18.94 6.71 -16.69
C ARG A 496 -19.96 6.14 -17.69
N ILE A 497 -20.45 6.97 -18.61
CA ILE A 497 -21.42 6.55 -19.64
C ILE A 497 -20.80 5.54 -20.61
N ILE A 498 -19.58 5.82 -21.10
CA ILE A 498 -18.82 4.90 -21.98
C ILE A 498 -18.46 3.59 -21.22
N GLY A 499 -18.10 3.70 -19.94
CA GLY A 499 -17.83 2.56 -19.06
C GLY A 499 -19.03 1.64 -18.89
N GLY A 500 -20.26 2.18 -18.93
CA GLY A 500 -21.50 1.41 -18.81
C GLY A 500 -21.71 0.39 -19.93
N GLN A 501 -21.44 0.74 -21.16
CA GLN A 501 -21.58 -0.17 -22.32
C GLN A 501 -20.56 -1.34 -22.26
N ASN A 502 -19.34 -1.07 -21.88
CA ASN A 502 -18.31 -2.09 -21.71
C ASN A 502 -18.60 -3.04 -20.52
N ASN A 503 -19.35 -2.58 -19.53
CA ASN A 503 -19.69 -3.38 -18.34
C ASN A 503 -20.61 -4.56 -18.67
N VAL A 504 -21.56 -4.40 -19.59
CA VAL A 504 -22.45 -5.48 -20.01
C VAL A 504 -21.68 -6.61 -20.67
N GLU A 505 -20.77 -6.30 -21.59
CA GLU A 505 -19.93 -7.31 -22.25
C GLU A 505 -19.01 -8.02 -21.25
N ARG A 506 -18.48 -7.31 -20.28
CA ARG A 506 -17.66 -7.88 -19.20
C ARG A 506 -18.46 -8.84 -18.35
N PHE A 507 -19.69 -8.47 -18.01
CA PHE A 507 -20.59 -9.34 -17.24
C PHE A 507 -20.95 -10.61 -18.03
N LEU A 508 -21.24 -10.50 -19.32
CA LEU A 508 -21.49 -11.67 -20.18
C LEU A 508 -20.30 -12.61 -20.26
N LYS A 509 -19.08 -12.08 -20.39
CA LYS A 509 -17.84 -12.88 -20.33
C LYS A 509 -17.71 -13.61 -18.99
N LEU A 510 -18.04 -12.92 -17.88
CA LEU A 510 -18.00 -13.49 -16.55
C LEU A 510 -19.02 -14.63 -16.39
N VAL A 511 -20.25 -14.47 -16.88
CA VAL A 511 -21.27 -15.51 -16.87
C VAL A 511 -20.81 -16.74 -17.68
N LYS A 512 -20.27 -16.54 -18.89
CA LYS A 512 -19.74 -17.62 -19.74
C LYS A 512 -18.55 -18.37 -19.10
N LYS A 513 -17.77 -17.70 -18.25
CA LYS A 513 -16.67 -18.33 -17.50
C LYS A 513 -17.17 -19.32 -16.44
N TYR A 514 -18.40 -19.17 -15.94
CA TYR A 514 -18.97 -19.92 -14.83
C TYR A 514 -20.29 -20.63 -15.21
N GLU A 515 -20.24 -21.58 -16.15
CA GLU A 515 -21.47 -22.26 -16.66
C GLU A 515 -22.14 -23.20 -15.66
N ASN A 516 -21.38 -23.89 -14.79
CA ASN A 516 -21.89 -24.90 -13.86
C ASN A 516 -21.47 -24.61 -12.41
N ILE A 517 -22.22 -23.76 -11.74
CA ILE A 517 -21.91 -23.32 -10.37
C ILE A 517 -22.54 -24.30 -9.37
N THR A 518 -21.75 -25.14 -8.73
CA THR A 518 -22.18 -26.02 -7.64
C THR A 518 -21.79 -25.48 -6.26
N GLU A 519 -20.62 -24.82 -6.16
CA GLU A 519 -20.08 -24.31 -4.92
C GLU A 519 -19.61 -22.86 -5.09
N LEU A 520 -19.73 -22.09 -4.01
CA LEU A 520 -19.34 -20.67 -3.98
C LEU A 520 -17.84 -20.54 -3.66
N THR A 521 -17.04 -20.20 -4.66
CA THR A 521 -15.61 -19.95 -4.47
C THR A 521 -15.32 -18.50 -4.08
N PRO A 522 -14.19 -18.24 -3.40
CA PRO A 522 -13.75 -16.88 -3.11
C PRO A 522 -13.57 -15.99 -4.34
N ALA A 523 -13.08 -16.55 -5.43
CA ALA A 523 -12.92 -15.84 -6.70
C ALA A 523 -14.26 -15.39 -7.25
N MET A 524 -15.27 -16.28 -7.28
CA MET A 524 -16.63 -15.93 -7.72
C MET A 524 -17.24 -14.79 -6.89
N ILE A 525 -17.09 -14.83 -5.56
CA ILE A 525 -17.59 -13.74 -4.70
C ILE A 525 -16.92 -12.41 -5.08
N ASN A 526 -15.63 -12.41 -5.34
CA ASN A 526 -14.89 -11.20 -5.67
C ASN A 526 -15.20 -10.69 -7.08
N GLU A 527 -15.40 -11.58 -8.05
CA GLU A 527 -15.70 -11.23 -9.43
C GLU A 527 -17.16 -10.83 -9.63
N PHE A 528 -18.14 -11.50 -8.97
CA PHE A 528 -19.56 -11.20 -9.13
C PHE A 528 -20.07 -10.11 -8.21
N ILE A 529 -19.65 -10.07 -6.93
CA ILE A 529 -20.26 -9.22 -5.91
C ILE A 529 -19.51 -7.91 -5.74
N ASP A 530 -20.22 -6.80 -5.90
CA ASP A 530 -19.76 -5.46 -5.55
C ASP A 530 -19.96 -5.17 -4.06
N LYS A 531 -21.21 -5.11 -3.64
CA LYS A 531 -21.64 -4.87 -2.24
C LYS A 531 -22.92 -5.59 -1.93
N ILE A 532 -23.15 -5.79 -0.63
CA ILE A 532 -24.36 -6.43 -0.09
C ILE A 532 -24.91 -5.52 1.00
N LEU A 533 -26.19 -5.18 0.93
CA LEU A 533 -26.90 -4.45 1.96
C LEU A 533 -27.78 -5.41 2.76
N VAL A 534 -27.71 -5.32 4.07
CA VAL A 534 -28.51 -6.14 4.99
C VAL A 534 -29.43 -5.24 5.77
N HIS A 535 -30.75 -5.46 5.61
CA HIS A 535 -31.79 -4.72 6.30
C HIS A 535 -32.07 -5.25 7.71
N GLU A 536 -32.80 -4.50 8.49
CA GLU A 536 -33.23 -4.93 9.81
C GLU A 536 -34.14 -6.18 9.70
N SER A 537 -33.87 -7.13 10.57
CA SER A 537 -34.67 -8.36 10.58
C SER A 537 -36.08 -8.10 11.17
N GLN A 538 -37.10 -8.49 10.46
CA GLN A 538 -38.47 -8.40 10.87
C GLN A 538 -38.96 -9.71 11.51
N GLY A 539 -39.92 -9.66 12.42
CA GLY A 539 -40.45 -10.84 13.08
C GLY A 539 -39.67 -11.36 14.28
N LYS A 540 -40.14 -12.40 14.93
CA LYS A 540 -39.52 -13.02 16.12
C LYS A 540 -39.43 -14.54 15.97
N GLY A 541 -38.32 -15.11 16.43
CA GLY A 541 -38.18 -16.57 16.51
C GLY A 541 -38.02 -17.22 15.13
N ALA A 542 -38.92 -18.16 14.80
CA ALA A 542 -38.85 -18.92 13.55
C ALA A 542 -39.39 -18.13 12.32
N ASP A 543 -40.16 -17.10 12.56
CA ASP A 543 -40.77 -16.25 11.53
C ASP A 543 -39.93 -14.98 11.27
N ARG A 544 -38.68 -14.98 11.71
CA ARG A 544 -37.73 -13.89 11.48
C ARG A 544 -37.26 -13.91 10.04
N THR A 545 -37.55 -12.84 9.31
CA THR A 545 -37.09 -12.60 7.94
C THR A 545 -36.07 -11.46 7.93
N THR A 546 -35.13 -11.54 7.03
CA THR A 546 -34.09 -10.49 6.83
C THR A 546 -33.98 -10.27 5.34
N GLU A 547 -34.25 -9.06 4.90
CA GLU A 547 -34.07 -8.66 3.51
C GLU A 547 -32.59 -8.40 3.23
N VAL A 548 -32.10 -8.86 2.06
CA VAL A 548 -30.71 -8.73 1.63
C VAL A 548 -30.70 -8.28 0.18
N GLU A 549 -30.10 -7.15 -0.08
CA GLU A 549 -29.86 -6.65 -1.43
C GLU A 549 -28.47 -7.00 -1.87
N ILE A 550 -28.31 -7.60 -3.05
CA ILE A 550 -27.01 -7.98 -3.62
C ILE A 550 -26.77 -7.13 -4.87
N TYR A 551 -25.67 -6.39 -4.86
CA TYR A 551 -25.21 -5.61 -6.00
C TYR A 551 -24.11 -6.38 -6.71
N LEU A 552 -24.34 -6.68 -7.98
CA LEU A 552 -23.38 -7.37 -8.82
C LEU A 552 -22.39 -6.38 -9.44
N ASN A 553 -21.14 -6.82 -9.62
CA ASN A 553 -20.17 -6.05 -10.38
C ASN A 553 -20.69 -5.86 -11.82
N TYR A 554 -20.45 -4.69 -12.38
CA TYR A 554 -20.82 -4.29 -13.75
C TYR A 554 -22.30 -4.01 -14.01
N VAL A 555 -23.25 -4.69 -13.34
CA VAL A 555 -24.71 -4.61 -13.60
C VAL A 555 -25.50 -3.99 -12.45
N GLY A 556 -24.89 -3.84 -11.27
CA GLY A 556 -25.57 -3.30 -10.09
C GLY A 556 -26.58 -4.25 -9.46
N GLN A 557 -27.70 -3.71 -8.97
CA GLN A 557 -28.78 -4.53 -8.42
C GLN A 557 -29.63 -5.09 -9.57
N PHE A 558 -29.46 -6.38 -9.86
CA PHE A 558 -30.25 -7.09 -10.85
C PHE A 558 -31.12 -8.12 -10.16
N GLN A 559 -32.41 -8.05 -10.42
CA GLN A 559 -33.40 -9.05 -9.99
C GLN A 559 -33.90 -9.80 -11.24
N VAL A 560 -33.70 -11.11 -11.23
CA VAL A 560 -34.24 -11.97 -12.31
C VAL A 560 -35.75 -11.76 -12.38
N PRO A 561 -36.31 -11.39 -13.54
CA PRO A 561 -37.76 -11.30 -13.68
C PRO A 561 -38.38 -12.64 -13.31
N VAL A 562 -39.15 -12.67 -12.25
CA VAL A 562 -39.93 -13.85 -11.85
C VAL A 562 -41.15 -13.87 -12.76
N GLU A 563 -41.21 -14.82 -13.69
CA GLU A 563 -42.51 -15.15 -14.31
C GLU A 563 -43.48 -15.44 -13.17
N GLN A 564 -44.52 -14.64 -13.04
CA GLN A 564 -45.54 -14.83 -12.05
C GLN A 564 -46.34 -16.11 -12.44
N HIS A 565 -45.77 -17.27 -12.10
CA HIS A 565 -46.52 -18.50 -12.11
C HIS A 565 -47.49 -18.42 -10.94
N GLU A 566 -48.74 -18.09 -11.22
CA GLU A 566 -49.80 -18.22 -10.22
C GLU A 566 -49.84 -19.70 -9.80
N PRO A 567 -49.53 -20.02 -8.52
CA PRO A 567 -49.51 -21.41 -8.08
C PRO A 567 -50.90 -22.01 -8.28
N THR A 568 -50.94 -23.18 -8.84
CA THR A 568 -52.17 -23.95 -9.03
C THR A 568 -52.85 -24.16 -7.69
N GLU A 569 -54.19 -24.33 -7.70
CA GLU A 569 -54.94 -24.53 -6.47
C GLU A 569 -54.47 -25.75 -5.67
N GLU A 570 -53.95 -26.79 -6.36
CA GLU A 570 -53.35 -27.97 -5.74
C GLU A 570 -52.02 -27.64 -5.04
N GLU A 571 -51.20 -26.78 -5.61
CA GLU A 571 -49.93 -26.32 -5.01
C GLU A 571 -50.19 -25.43 -3.79
N ARG A 572 -51.20 -24.56 -3.81
CA ARG A 572 -51.66 -23.77 -2.67
C ARG A 572 -52.10 -24.65 -1.50
N ILE A 573 -52.93 -25.65 -1.77
CA ILE A 573 -53.41 -26.60 -0.77
C ILE A 573 -52.26 -27.44 -0.19
N ALA A 574 -51.32 -27.87 -1.03
CA ALA A 574 -50.15 -28.61 -0.59
C ALA A 574 -49.22 -27.76 0.30
N ALA A 575 -48.98 -26.51 -0.09
CA ALA A 575 -48.17 -25.54 0.68
C ALA A 575 -48.83 -25.22 2.04
N GLU A 576 -50.14 -25.05 2.08
CA GLU A 576 -50.90 -24.80 3.30
C GLU A 576 -50.84 -25.98 4.29
N LYS A 577 -51.00 -27.21 3.78
CA LYS A 577 -50.87 -28.44 4.58
C LYS A 577 -49.47 -28.60 5.16
N GLU A 578 -48.44 -28.32 4.36
CA GLU A 578 -47.05 -28.41 4.83
C GLU A 578 -46.74 -27.31 5.85
N ALA A 579 -47.23 -26.08 5.66
CA ALA A 579 -47.11 -24.99 6.61
C ALA A 579 -47.79 -25.33 7.95
N GLU A 580 -48.98 -25.92 7.90
CA GLU A 580 -49.70 -26.35 9.12
C GLU A 580 -48.98 -27.48 9.85
N ARG A 581 -48.43 -28.46 9.12
CA ARG A 581 -47.60 -29.54 9.67
C ARG A 581 -46.35 -29.00 10.38
N LEU A 582 -45.66 -28.07 9.74
CA LEU A 582 -44.50 -27.39 10.31
C LEU A 582 -44.85 -26.58 11.56
N ARG A 583 -45.98 -25.87 11.54
CA ARG A 583 -46.50 -25.11 12.68
C ARG A 583 -46.78 -26.02 13.88
N ARG A 584 -47.48 -27.15 13.66
CA ARG A 584 -47.77 -28.13 14.72
C ARG A 584 -46.46 -28.75 15.30
N LYS A 585 -45.49 -29.06 14.46
CA LYS A 585 -44.17 -29.55 14.89
C LYS A 585 -43.40 -28.52 15.70
N ARG A 586 -43.44 -27.25 15.29
CA ARG A 586 -42.80 -26.12 16.02
C ARG A 586 -43.46 -25.90 17.39
N GLU A 587 -44.73 -25.97 17.47
CA GLU A 587 -45.48 -25.81 18.73
C GLU A 587 -45.22 -26.95 19.73
N SER A 588 -45.20 -28.19 19.24
CA SER A 588 -44.85 -29.35 20.05
C SER A 588 -43.41 -29.24 20.60
N ASN A 589 -42.43 -28.89 19.75
CA ASN A 589 -41.06 -28.68 20.19
C ASN A 589 -40.93 -27.53 21.20
N ARG A 590 -41.71 -26.42 21.02
CA ARG A 590 -41.71 -25.29 21.95
C ARG A 590 -42.23 -25.70 23.34
N LYS A 591 -43.32 -26.50 23.39
CA LYS A 591 -43.88 -27.05 24.65
C LYS A 591 -42.88 -27.99 25.33
N TYR A 592 -42.21 -28.85 24.55
CA TYR A 592 -41.19 -29.78 25.07
C TYR A 592 -39.99 -29.04 25.64
N MET A 593 -39.43 -28.06 24.91
CA MET A 593 -38.31 -27.27 25.37
C MET A 593 -38.63 -26.38 26.56
N LYS A 594 -39.88 -25.91 26.71
CA LYS A 594 -40.33 -25.15 27.87
C LYS A 594 -40.26 -26.05 29.13
N LYS A 595 -40.79 -27.28 29.06
CA LYS A 595 -40.73 -28.26 30.16
C LYS A 595 -39.32 -28.61 30.57
N ILE A 596 -38.39 -28.78 29.59
CA ILE A 596 -36.99 -29.05 29.90
C ILE A 596 -36.34 -27.85 30.62
N ARG A 597 -36.61 -26.63 30.17
CA ARG A 597 -36.04 -25.41 30.76
C ARG A 597 -36.53 -25.20 32.20
N GLU A 598 -37.80 -25.45 32.49
CA GLU A 598 -38.35 -25.36 33.83
C GLU A 598 -37.68 -26.36 34.76
N LYS A 599 -37.61 -27.64 34.37
CA LYS A 599 -36.88 -28.67 35.14
C LYS A 599 -35.40 -28.37 35.34
N SER A 600 -34.73 -27.89 34.29
CA SER A 600 -33.28 -27.52 34.38
C SER A 600 -33.06 -26.39 35.39
N LYS A 601 -33.97 -25.42 35.49
CA LYS A 601 -33.90 -24.34 36.47
C LYS A 601 -34.07 -24.87 37.91
N GLU A 602 -35.02 -25.75 38.11
CA GLU A 602 -35.27 -26.38 39.43
C GLU A 602 -34.04 -27.15 39.91
N PHE A 603 -33.40 -27.95 39.02
CA PHE A 603 -32.22 -28.69 39.38
C PHE A 603 -31.01 -27.79 39.67
N ALA A 604 -30.80 -26.74 38.84
CA ALA A 604 -29.72 -25.79 39.07
C ALA A 604 -29.85 -25.00 40.37
N GLU A 605 -31.08 -24.66 40.77
CA GLU A 605 -31.34 -24.00 42.05
C GLU A 605 -31.11 -24.92 43.24
N HIS A 606 -31.49 -26.20 43.13
CA HIS A 606 -31.19 -27.18 44.14
C HIS A 606 -29.67 -27.40 44.33
N GLU A 607 -28.89 -27.45 43.28
CA GLU A 607 -27.43 -27.59 43.33
C GLU A 607 -26.78 -26.35 43.96
N ARG A 608 -27.24 -25.14 43.64
CA ARG A 608 -26.76 -23.88 44.21
C ARG A 608 -27.00 -23.85 45.76
N ILE A 609 -28.20 -24.24 46.18
CA ILE A 609 -28.57 -24.33 47.62
C ILE A 609 -27.71 -25.38 48.34
N ALA A 610 -27.37 -26.48 47.66
CA ALA A 610 -26.49 -27.52 48.24
C ALA A 610 -25.05 -27.04 48.35
N GLU A 611 -24.53 -26.30 47.36
CA GLU A 611 -23.20 -25.69 47.41
C GLU A 611 -23.09 -24.59 48.47
N GLU A 612 -24.09 -23.73 48.63
CA GLU A 612 -24.16 -22.73 49.69
C GLU A 612 -24.16 -23.39 51.11
N LYS A 613 -24.91 -24.47 51.30
CA LYS A 613 -24.89 -25.23 52.56
C LYS A 613 -23.57 -25.94 52.86
N SER A 614 -22.85 -26.36 51.81
CA SER A 614 -21.51 -26.99 51.97
C SER A 614 -20.43 -25.95 52.27
N SER A 615 -20.54 -24.73 51.70
CA SER A 615 -19.63 -23.63 52.02
C SER A 615 -19.79 -23.09 53.44
N ASP A 616 -21.05 -23.01 53.94
CA ASP A 616 -21.32 -22.61 55.33
C ASP A 616 -20.82 -23.65 56.33
N SER A 617 -20.91 -24.95 56.01
CA SER A 617 -20.34 -25.99 56.85
C SER A 617 -18.80 -25.96 56.93
N ASN A 618 -18.11 -25.59 55.83
CA ASN A 618 -16.66 -25.42 55.81
C ASN A 618 -16.20 -24.16 56.57
N VAL A 619 -16.94 -23.06 56.53
CA VAL A 619 -16.65 -21.85 57.31
C VAL A 619 -16.80 -22.14 58.85
N CYS A 620 -17.79 -22.94 59.24
CA CYS A 620 -17.91 -23.37 60.65
C CYS A 620 -16.76 -24.28 61.10
N VAL A 621 -16.19 -25.12 60.23
CA VAL A 621 -15.05 -25.98 60.53
C VAL A 621 -13.77 -25.16 60.66
N GLU A 622 -13.54 -24.18 59.82
CA GLU A 622 -12.37 -23.29 59.91
C GLU A 622 -12.45 -22.35 61.11
N GLN A 623 -13.62 -21.82 61.49
CA GLN A 623 -13.79 -21.00 62.68
C GLN A 623 -13.58 -21.83 63.99
N ASN A 624 -13.91 -23.09 63.97
CA ASN A 624 -13.61 -24.02 65.15
C ASN A 624 -12.13 -24.41 65.18
N ALA A 625 -11.43 -24.50 64.06
CA ALA A 625 -9.98 -24.77 64.01
C ALA A 625 -9.16 -23.56 64.48
N THR A 626 -9.54 -22.35 64.10
CA THR A 626 -8.89 -21.13 64.58
C THR A 626 -9.14 -20.83 66.05
N SER A 627 -10.32 -21.17 66.60
CA SER A 627 -10.61 -21.01 68.00
C SER A 627 -9.83 -22.02 68.89
N LYS A 628 -9.53 -23.24 68.40
CA LYS A 628 -8.67 -24.22 69.08
C LYS A 628 -7.19 -23.82 69.04
N SER A 629 -6.71 -23.26 67.96
CA SER A 629 -5.34 -22.72 67.78
C SER A 629 -5.06 -21.57 68.76
N ASN A 630 -6.00 -20.63 68.92
CA ASN A 630 -5.87 -19.50 69.82
C ASN A 630 -5.95 -19.92 71.31
N ARG A 631 -6.66 -21.02 71.69
CA ARG A 631 -6.64 -21.55 73.04
C ARG A 631 -5.35 -22.26 73.40
N GLN A 632 -4.58 -22.80 72.48
CA GLN A 632 -3.25 -23.37 72.71
C GLN A 632 -2.14 -22.29 72.78
N LYS A 633 -2.25 -21.18 72.12
CA LYS A 633 -1.29 -20.06 72.23
C LYS A 633 -1.41 -19.31 73.58
N VAL A 634 -2.61 -19.19 74.17
CA VAL A 634 -2.81 -18.53 75.48
C VAL A 634 -2.38 -19.43 76.67
N LYS A 635 -2.16 -20.73 76.44
CA LYS A 635 -1.59 -21.66 77.53
C LYS A 635 -0.07 -21.78 77.48
N GLY A 636 0.59 -21.31 76.41
CA GLY A 636 2.06 -21.35 76.27
C GLY A 636 2.81 -20.12 76.81
N GLU A 637 2.12 -19.03 77.11
CA GLU A 637 2.74 -17.78 77.61
C GLU A 637 2.65 -17.58 79.15
N LYS A 638 2.34 -18.64 79.88
CA LYS A 638 2.32 -18.59 81.34
C LYS A 638 3.34 -19.49 82.04
N ILE A 639 4.33 -20.07 81.37
CA ILE A 639 5.47 -20.75 81.97
C ILE A 639 6.70 -20.47 81.11
N ALA A 640 7.35 -19.32 81.33
CA ALA A 640 8.79 -19.05 81.22
C ALA A 640 9.03 -17.65 81.77
#